data_07efcce32306e95c34a79842d4d4a508
#
_entry.id   07efcce32306e95c34a79842d4d4a508
#
_cell.length_a   1.000
_cell.length_b   1.000
_cell.length_c   1.000
_cell.angle_alpha   90.00
_cell.angle_beta   90.00
_cell.angle_gamma   90.00
#
_symmetry.space_group_name_H-M   'P 1'
#
loop_
_entity.id
_entity.type
_entity.pdbx_description
1 polymer ?
#
loop_
_entity_poly.entity_id
_entity_poly.type
_entity_poly.pdbx_seq_one_letter_code
_entity_poly.pdbx_strand_id
1 'polypeptide(L)'
;MKPGHLQSIALAIVLCWHPAIAFATGNAASQSASRSSLWNTFTNPPDEARPWTFWYWMHGAVSKAGIAADLEAMKEIGLGGAYLMTIRGTEGTDYAGAVDQLTPAWWEMIRFAMHKADSLNLKLGMHISDGFALAGGPWIRPEESMQKLVWTDTIVEGGKKINMQLRRPETLAGYYRDVAVYAVPVQGKTDATQGGKMPAGSLLFRDIALARPLISSDNPENPAPFTLKGRAFRASDPCYIQFEYPESHLLQSLEIIPSGNNLQSQRLRLLVSNDGQLFREHYQLEPPRQGWQNTGFNYTYSIPPVEARYFRFRWTPEGTEPGSEELDAAKWRPRLSIGGIKLSSQARIAQWEGKSGLVWRKERSGNKTENLNIPPVSSVLQIPVGTATAHGAAGRPQHSNPIADDNFTFTLPPGHWRVLRFGHTSTGHTNATGGAGRGLECDKFSEQAVQKQFDNWFAAAFTSTDPELARRVLTHMHIDSWECGSQNWSQQFAQEFQRRRGYDLMPWLPVMAGFPLENGQQSEKVLLDVRTTINELVQDVFFKTFSKNARAYNCRFSAECVAPTMMSDGMEHFRHVDLPMGEFWLNSPTHDKPNDMLDAISGARIYGKNIIQGEGFTQLRTTWNEHPAMLKPLLERNFAMGLNKLFFHVFVHNPYTDKAPGTTLDGIGLYFQRDQTWWKQGKAFVDYITRTQALLQVGHPVVDIAVFTGEEMPRRALTPDKLTELLPGLIGETKLREEVVRMANLGQPIRELPAGVFHSAHIFDPTQWVDPLNGYSYDSFNKDALVGLAKTENGKMVFPGGAAYEVVVFPENKHYSEAVNQKMKELRQEGVNIPILPAGSSAQTFPAPDLIAPEAIAWTHRRDKNTDIYFISNQQNKQRELTISLRTDRFTPQVWDPVSGAKLYFEWKRERERTQIKLALAEYGSAFIVFLPEEDEPSPQLQVTTRRSLSLDNRPWQLNFVRNRLIITSDSLFDWSSHTDPRIR
;
A
#
# COMPACT_ATOMS: atom_id res chain seq x y z
N MET A 1 29.39 38.13 16.31
CA MET A 1 30.18 38.17 17.59
C MET A 1 31.01 36.89 17.66
N LYS A 2 32.29 37.00 18.10
CA LYS A 2 33.29 35.95 17.98
C LYS A 2 32.95 34.68 18.76
N PRO A 3 33.23 33.46 18.23
CA PRO A 3 33.04 32.18 18.90
C PRO A 3 34.21 31.90 19.88
N GLY A 4 33.90 31.82 21.11
CA GLY A 4 34.95 31.49 22.07
C GLY A 4 34.51 31.33 23.52
N HIS A 5 33.54 30.45 23.84
CA HIS A 5 33.30 30.04 25.25
C HIS A 5 32.27 28.87 25.38
N LEU A 6 32.17 27.98 24.38
CA LEU A 6 31.35 26.77 24.47
C LEU A 6 32.14 25.51 24.89
N GLN A 7 33.43 25.64 25.19
CA GLN A 7 34.27 24.46 25.47
C GLN A 7 34.24 23.96 26.93
N SER A 8 33.75 24.74 27.88
CA SER A 8 33.89 24.35 29.30
C SER A 8 32.72 23.53 29.87
N ILE A 9 31.57 23.51 29.19
CA ILE A 9 30.39 22.76 29.65
C ILE A 9 30.28 21.37 28.99
N ALA A 10 30.88 21.23 27.80
CA ALA A 10 30.85 19.93 27.08
C ALA A 10 31.81 18.87 27.69
N LEU A 11 32.80 19.26 28.52
CA LEU A 11 33.81 18.32 28.99
C LEU A 11 33.38 17.44 30.16
N ALA A 12 32.34 17.80 30.87
CA ALA A 12 31.84 17.00 32.00
C ALA A 12 30.90 15.84 31.62
N ILE A 13 30.29 15.91 30.44
CA ILE A 13 29.34 14.87 29.98
C ILE A 13 30.02 13.84 29.07
N VAL A 14 31.16 14.16 28.46
CA VAL A 14 31.86 13.26 27.51
C VAL A 14 32.76 12.23 28.18
N LEU A 15 33.02 12.31 29.47
CA LEU A 15 33.91 11.38 30.19
C LEU A 15 33.29 10.00 30.50
N CYS A 16 32.03 9.75 30.17
CA CYS A 16 31.39 8.44 30.45
C CYS A 16 31.42 7.43 29.30
N TRP A 17 31.93 7.81 28.12
CA TRP A 17 31.81 6.92 26.96
C TRP A 17 32.98 6.94 25.96
N HIS A 18 34.19 6.56 26.42
CA HIS A 18 35.24 6.16 25.46
C HIS A 18 36.07 5.01 26.05
N PRO A 19 36.07 3.81 25.44
CA PRO A 19 37.14 2.87 25.61
C PRO A 19 38.38 3.35 24.84
N ALA A 20 39.52 3.38 25.50
CA ALA A 20 40.79 3.73 24.90
C ALA A 20 41.16 2.72 23.81
N ILE A 21 41.31 3.21 22.59
CA ILE A 21 41.83 2.44 21.45
C ILE A 21 43.35 2.55 21.49
N ALA A 22 44.03 1.45 21.75
CA ALA A 22 45.46 1.31 21.54
C ALA A 22 45.75 0.90 20.08
N PHE A 23 46.44 1.72 19.33
CA PHE A 23 46.93 1.39 18.01
C PHE A 23 48.13 0.45 18.10
N ALA A 24 48.03 -0.74 17.52
CA ALA A 24 49.18 -1.58 17.22
C ALA A 24 49.42 -1.56 15.70
N THR A 25 50.54 -0.96 15.29
CA THR A 25 51.05 -1.00 13.91
C THR A 25 51.92 -2.24 13.73
N GLY A 26 51.56 -3.10 12.82
CA GLY A 26 52.39 -4.23 12.38
C GLY A 26 52.07 -4.63 10.95
N ASN A 27 53.06 -4.46 10.06
CA ASN A 27 53.01 -4.86 8.67
C ASN A 27 52.92 -6.40 8.50
N ALA A 28 51.92 -6.86 7.75
CA ALA A 28 52.00 -8.13 7.05
C ALA A 28 51.28 -7.99 5.68
N ALA A 29 52.08 -7.88 4.65
CA ALA A 29 51.58 -7.80 3.27
C ALA A 29 51.43 -9.22 2.65
N SER A 30 50.40 -9.30 1.79
CA SER A 30 50.24 -10.36 0.76
C SER A 30 49.75 -11.75 1.21
N GLN A 31 48.40 -11.84 1.37
CA GLN A 31 47.59 -12.98 0.90
C GLN A 31 46.11 -12.80 1.24
N SER A 32 45.56 -11.58 1.18
CA SER A 32 44.19 -11.29 1.71
C SER A 32 43.23 -10.66 0.71
N ALA A 33 43.44 -10.77 -0.57
CA ALA A 33 42.60 -10.07 -1.56
C ALA A 33 41.14 -10.56 -1.69
N SER A 34 40.73 -11.68 -1.06
CA SER A 34 39.34 -12.16 -1.02
C SER A 34 38.65 -12.06 0.34
N ARG A 35 39.40 -11.83 1.40
CA ARG A 35 38.87 -11.74 2.79
C ARG A 35 38.53 -10.32 3.24
N SER A 36 39.10 -9.30 2.60
CA SER A 36 38.85 -7.89 2.97
C SER A 36 37.50 -7.36 2.50
N SER A 37 36.72 -8.13 1.71
CA SER A 37 35.59 -7.52 1.01
C SER A 37 34.40 -7.19 1.91
N LEU A 38 33.95 -8.09 2.82
CA LEU A 38 32.70 -7.83 3.57
C LEU A 38 32.89 -6.83 4.71
N TRP A 39 33.96 -6.95 5.50
CA TRP A 39 34.32 -5.96 6.52
C TRP A 39 34.60 -4.58 5.89
N ASN A 40 35.27 -4.56 4.74
CA ASN A 40 35.48 -3.31 4.01
C ASN A 40 34.16 -2.73 3.48
N THR A 41 33.26 -3.56 2.95
CA THR A 41 31.90 -3.14 2.53
C THR A 41 31.13 -2.54 3.71
N PHE A 42 31.29 -3.06 4.92
CA PHE A 42 30.67 -2.52 6.12
C PHE A 42 31.28 -1.21 6.59
N THR A 43 32.62 -1.12 6.62
CA THR A 43 33.31 0.08 7.13
C THR A 43 33.42 1.20 6.10
N ASN A 44 33.48 0.85 4.82
CA ASN A 44 33.53 1.74 3.66
C ASN A 44 32.42 1.38 2.67
N PRO A 45 31.15 1.64 3.02
CA PRO A 45 30.01 1.24 2.19
C PRO A 45 30.07 1.87 0.79
N PRO A 46 29.64 1.13 -0.26
CA PRO A 46 29.53 1.69 -1.61
C PRO A 46 28.44 2.77 -1.69
N ASP A 47 28.56 3.68 -2.65
CA ASP A 47 27.61 4.78 -2.83
C ASP A 47 26.18 4.28 -3.10
N GLU A 48 26.01 3.09 -3.71
CA GLU A 48 24.72 2.45 -3.92
C GLU A 48 23.99 2.12 -2.62
N ALA A 49 24.73 1.92 -1.53
CA ALA A 49 24.14 1.66 -0.21
C ALA A 49 23.66 2.93 0.50
N ARG A 50 23.99 4.13 0.01
CA ARG A 50 23.53 5.37 0.63
C ARG A 50 22.04 5.52 0.52
N PRO A 51 21.31 5.94 1.59
CA PRO A 51 19.89 6.27 1.48
C PRO A 51 19.67 7.46 0.55
N TRP A 52 18.46 7.56 0.03
CA TRP A 52 18.04 8.68 -0.80
C TRP A 52 16.91 9.43 -0.10
N THR A 53 16.35 10.44 -0.77
CA THR A 53 15.19 11.18 -0.30
C THR A 53 14.26 11.54 -1.46
N PHE A 54 12.99 11.73 -1.18
CA PHE A 54 12.11 12.48 -2.06
C PHE A 54 12.46 13.95 -1.93
N TRP A 55 12.56 14.66 -3.07
CA TRP A 55 12.89 16.08 -3.14
C TRP A 55 11.76 16.83 -3.81
N TYR A 56 10.85 17.37 -3.01
CA TYR A 56 9.62 17.96 -3.50
C TYR A 56 9.79 19.46 -3.74
N TRP A 57 9.47 19.90 -4.94
CA TRP A 57 9.40 21.28 -5.33
C TRP A 57 7.95 21.76 -5.27
N MET A 58 7.62 22.51 -4.22
CA MET A 58 6.25 22.91 -3.92
C MET A 58 5.88 24.22 -4.61
N HIS A 59 4.71 24.30 -5.22
CA HIS A 59 4.11 25.53 -5.76
C HIS A 59 5.00 26.32 -6.73
N GLY A 60 5.85 25.66 -7.47
CA GLY A 60 6.80 26.35 -8.35
C GLY A 60 7.79 27.27 -7.62
N ALA A 61 7.82 27.29 -6.28
CA ALA A 61 8.70 28.09 -5.48
C ALA A 61 10.12 27.51 -5.49
N VAL A 62 10.88 27.81 -6.54
CA VAL A 62 12.20 27.22 -6.80
C VAL A 62 13.24 28.31 -7.08
N SER A 63 14.44 28.16 -6.50
CA SER A 63 15.55 29.07 -6.76
C SER A 63 16.86 28.32 -6.95
N LYS A 64 17.75 28.85 -7.79
CA LYS A 64 19.10 28.30 -8.00
C LYS A 64 19.91 28.26 -6.69
N ALA A 65 19.78 29.29 -5.86
CA ALA A 65 20.46 29.35 -4.57
C ALA A 65 19.95 28.27 -3.61
N GLY A 66 18.63 28.10 -3.53
CA GLY A 66 18.01 27.04 -2.75
C GLY A 66 18.38 25.63 -3.26
N ILE A 67 18.32 25.40 -4.58
CA ILE A 67 18.76 24.13 -5.20
C ILE A 67 20.19 23.80 -4.83
N ALA A 68 21.11 24.78 -4.92
CA ALA A 68 22.50 24.58 -4.58
C ALA A 68 22.66 24.21 -3.09
N ALA A 69 21.99 24.94 -2.20
CA ALA A 69 22.02 24.72 -0.77
C ALA A 69 21.44 23.36 -0.36
N ASP A 70 20.32 22.94 -0.98
CA ASP A 70 19.71 21.65 -0.70
C ASP A 70 20.62 20.48 -1.12
N LEU A 71 21.16 20.52 -2.35
CA LEU A 71 22.04 19.46 -2.85
C LEU A 71 23.37 19.40 -2.09
N GLU A 72 23.93 20.53 -1.68
CA GLU A 72 25.10 20.58 -0.79
C GLU A 72 24.79 19.93 0.57
N ALA A 73 23.65 20.25 1.16
CA ALA A 73 23.20 19.65 2.40
C ALA A 73 22.94 18.14 2.28
N MET A 74 22.35 17.68 1.19
CA MET A 74 22.18 16.24 0.90
C MET A 74 23.53 15.52 0.81
N LYS A 75 24.52 16.14 0.16
CA LYS A 75 25.88 15.60 0.08
C LYS A 75 26.58 15.57 1.43
N GLU A 76 26.44 16.64 2.21
CA GLU A 76 27.04 16.77 3.55
C GLU A 76 26.54 15.69 4.51
N ILE A 77 25.21 15.46 4.53
CA ILE A 77 24.64 14.44 5.43
C ILE A 77 24.93 13.01 4.96
N GLY A 78 25.27 12.80 3.69
CA GLY A 78 25.67 11.50 3.15
C GLY A 78 24.63 10.80 2.27
N LEU A 79 23.63 11.50 1.74
CA LEU A 79 22.68 10.93 0.78
C LEU A 79 23.36 10.58 -0.54
N GLY A 80 22.84 9.56 -1.24
CA GLY A 80 23.31 9.15 -2.56
C GLY A 80 22.60 9.87 -3.71
N GLY A 81 21.42 10.40 -3.46
CA GLY A 81 20.62 11.10 -4.46
C GLY A 81 19.22 11.44 -3.98
N ALA A 82 18.39 11.89 -4.92
CA ALA A 82 17.01 12.26 -4.64
C ALA A 82 16.05 11.96 -5.81
N TYR A 83 14.80 11.67 -5.48
CA TYR A 83 13.69 11.66 -6.45
C TYR A 83 13.05 13.05 -6.50
N LEU A 84 13.23 13.73 -7.62
CA LEU A 84 12.63 15.04 -7.87
C LEU A 84 11.15 14.87 -8.21
N MET A 85 10.31 15.57 -7.47
CA MET A 85 8.89 15.70 -7.72
C MET A 85 8.44 17.13 -7.61
N THR A 86 7.57 17.54 -8.51
CA THR A 86 6.93 18.86 -8.50
C THR A 86 5.51 18.73 -7.99
N ILE A 87 5.12 19.57 -7.04
CA ILE A 87 3.81 19.50 -6.41
C ILE A 87 3.11 20.84 -6.57
N ARG A 88 1.93 20.83 -7.18
CA ARG A 88 1.09 21.98 -7.46
C ARG A 88 1.76 23.02 -8.38
N GLY A 89 0.98 23.92 -8.95
CA GLY A 89 1.44 25.08 -9.71
C GLY A 89 1.77 26.27 -8.82
N THR A 90 2.04 27.41 -9.44
CA THR A 90 2.43 28.64 -8.75
C THR A 90 1.31 29.29 -7.91
N GLU A 91 0.08 28.78 -8.00
CA GLU A 91 -1.02 29.22 -7.14
C GLU A 91 -0.75 28.88 -5.68
N GLY A 92 -0.99 29.84 -4.79
CA GLY A 92 -0.87 29.67 -3.33
C GLY A 92 0.54 29.80 -2.78
N THR A 93 1.49 30.35 -3.54
CA THR A 93 2.83 30.70 -3.04
C THR A 93 3.01 32.22 -2.91
N ASP A 94 3.71 32.64 -1.85
CA ASP A 94 4.18 34.02 -1.66
C ASP A 94 5.59 34.24 -2.24
N TYR A 95 6.17 33.22 -2.88
CA TYR A 95 7.51 33.32 -3.48
C TYR A 95 7.45 34.04 -4.82
N ALA A 96 7.97 35.27 -4.87
CA ALA A 96 7.91 36.14 -6.06
C ALA A 96 8.63 35.59 -7.31
N GLY A 97 9.55 34.64 -7.13
CA GLY A 97 10.31 33.99 -8.22
C GLY A 97 9.74 32.63 -8.62
N ALA A 98 8.49 32.30 -8.28
CA ALA A 98 7.90 31.02 -8.64
C ALA A 98 7.84 30.81 -10.16
N VAL A 99 8.08 29.56 -10.59
CA VAL A 99 8.10 29.16 -12.01
C VAL A 99 7.15 28.01 -12.25
N ASP A 100 6.32 28.15 -13.28
CA ASP A 100 5.41 27.07 -13.69
C ASP A 100 6.16 25.96 -14.41
N GLN A 101 5.74 24.72 -14.14
CA GLN A 101 6.22 23.52 -14.81
C GLN A 101 6.06 23.66 -16.34
N LEU A 102 6.90 22.96 -17.08
CA LEU A 102 6.95 22.90 -18.54
C LEU A 102 7.40 24.22 -19.21
N THR A 103 7.62 25.30 -18.48
CA THR A 103 8.15 26.54 -19.04
C THR A 103 9.67 26.47 -19.26
N PRO A 104 10.25 27.29 -20.16
CA PRO A 104 11.70 27.36 -20.31
C PRO A 104 12.44 27.69 -19.01
N ALA A 105 11.84 28.52 -18.15
CA ALA A 105 12.40 28.88 -16.85
C ALA A 105 12.45 27.68 -15.90
N TRP A 106 11.41 26.82 -15.92
CA TRP A 106 11.39 25.62 -15.13
C TRP A 106 12.43 24.58 -15.60
N TRP A 107 12.56 24.37 -16.91
CA TRP A 107 13.60 23.49 -17.47
C TRP A 107 15.01 23.99 -17.17
N GLU A 108 15.21 25.30 -17.06
CA GLU A 108 16.48 25.89 -16.62
C GLU A 108 16.78 25.54 -15.15
N MET A 109 15.76 25.49 -14.26
CA MET A 109 15.95 25.04 -12.88
C MET A 109 16.32 23.55 -12.82
N ILE A 110 15.66 22.72 -13.62
CA ILE A 110 15.98 21.27 -13.73
C ILE A 110 17.43 21.11 -14.24
N ARG A 111 17.82 21.84 -15.28
CA ARG A 111 19.18 21.80 -15.83
C ARG A 111 20.20 22.22 -14.76
N PHE A 112 19.91 23.28 -14.03
CA PHE A 112 20.77 23.76 -12.95
C PHE A 112 20.89 22.70 -11.83
N ALA A 113 19.80 22.06 -11.44
CA ALA A 113 19.80 21.00 -10.45
C ALA A 113 20.68 19.80 -10.89
N MET A 114 20.58 19.41 -12.17
CA MET A 114 21.43 18.36 -12.74
C MET A 114 22.92 18.73 -12.72
N HIS A 115 23.29 19.97 -13.15
CA HIS A 115 24.69 20.44 -13.08
C HIS A 115 25.24 20.43 -11.65
N LYS A 116 24.43 20.90 -10.70
CA LYS A 116 24.84 20.91 -9.30
C LYS A 116 24.97 19.50 -8.72
N ALA A 117 24.03 18.62 -9.01
CA ALA A 117 24.10 17.21 -8.59
C ALA A 117 25.34 16.50 -9.19
N ASP A 118 25.63 16.72 -10.49
CA ASP A 118 26.84 16.17 -11.15
C ASP A 118 28.11 16.61 -10.44
N SER A 119 28.23 17.91 -10.14
CA SER A 119 29.41 18.49 -9.44
C SER A 119 29.62 17.92 -8.04
N LEU A 120 28.56 17.43 -7.40
CA LEU A 120 28.57 16.83 -6.06
C LEU A 120 28.62 15.28 -6.09
N ASN A 121 28.66 14.68 -7.27
CA ASN A 121 28.50 13.24 -7.46
C ASN A 121 27.22 12.69 -6.78
N LEU A 122 26.12 13.42 -6.90
CA LEU A 122 24.77 12.96 -6.54
C LEU A 122 24.03 12.49 -7.78
N LYS A 123 23.11 11.55 -7.59
CA LYS A 123 22.22 11.08 -8.65
C LYS A 123 20.81 11.60 -8.43
N LEU A 124 20.09 11.76 -9.52
CA LEU A 124 18.67 12.15 -9.50
C LEU A 124 17.82 11.05 -10.10
N GLY A 125 16.60 10.97 -9.62
CA GLY A 125 15.49 10.31 -10.26
C GLY A 125 14.37 11.31 -10.46
N MET A 126 13.42 10.98 -11.32
CA MET A 126 12.26 11.83 -11.59
C MET A 126 11.00 10.98 -11.71
N HIS A 127 9.90 11.47 -11.18
CA HIS A 127 8.59 10.85 -11.34
C HIS A 127 8.11 10.95 -12.80
N ILE A 128 7.20 10.04 -13.21
CA ILE A 128 6.71 9.96 -14.59
C ILE A 128 5.64 10.98 -14.95
N SER A 129 5.24 11.85 -14.02
CA SER A 129 4.33 12.97 -14.28
C SER A 129 4.59 14.15 -13.33
N ASP A 130 3.93 15.25 -13.57
CA ASP A 130 3.85 16.37 -12.62
C ASP A 130 2.96 15.95 -11.44
N GLY A 131 3.41 16.17 -10.22
CA GLY A 131 2.79 15.64 -9.01
C GLY A 131 3.23 14.20 -8.72
N PHE A 132 2.66 13.60 -7.69
CA PHE A 132 2.88 12.19 -7.33
C PHE A 132 1.74 11.25 -7.80
N ALA A 133 0.55 11.78 -8.11
CA ALA A 133 -0.54 10.99 -8.65
C ALA A 133 -0.28 10.67 -10.12
N LEU A 134 0.02 9.53 -10.36
CA LEU A 134 0.52 8.62 -11.34
C LEU A 134 0.98 9.18 -12.72
N ALA A 135 0.18 9.05 -13.80
CA ALA A 135 0.66 9.17 -15.18
C ALA A 135 -0.31 9.98 -16.03
N GLY A 136 -0.50 11.23 -15.66
CA GLY A 136 -1.37 12.18 -16.35
C GLY A 136 -0.63 13.40 -16.89
N GLY A 137 -1.27 14.10 -17.81
CA GLY A 137 -0.72 15.33 -18.39
C GLY A 137 -1.68 16.03 -19.35
N PRO A 138 -1.43 17.34 -19.64
CA PRO A 138 -2.32 18.13 -20.51
C PRO A 138 -2.34 17.68 -21.98
N TRP A 139 -1.42 16.82 -22.38
CA TRP A 139 -1.35 16.18 -23.69
C TRP A 139 -2.27 14.98 -23.84
N ILE A 140 -2.81 14.43 -22.74
CA ILE A 140 -3.73 13.29 -22.78
C ILE A 140 -5.13 13.78 -23.08
N ARG A 141 -5.65 13.39 -24.25
CA ARG A 141 -7.01 13.71 -24.67
C ARG A 141 -8.01 12.76 -24.00
N PRO A 142 -9.30 13.12 -23.87
CA PRO A 142 -10.30 12.28 -23.23
C PRO A 142 -10.39 10.86 -23.77
N GLU A 143 -10.22 10.65 -25.06
CA GLU A 143 -10.22 9.33 -25.71
C GLU A 143 -8.97 8.50 -25.45
N GLU A 144 -7.89 9.14 -24.99
CA GLU A 144 -6.60 8.53 -24.64
C GLU A 144 -6.46 8.35 -23.11
N SER A 145 -7.49 8.77 -22.36
CA SER A 145 -7.46 8.73 -20.89
C SER A 145 -7.95 7.39 -20.34
N MET A 146 -7.70 7.17 -19.04
CA MET A 146 -8.32 6.06 -18.29
C MET A 146 -9.82 6.03 -18.51
N GLN A 147 -10.40 4.86 -18.79
CA GLN A 147 -11.80 4.72 -19.15
C GLN A 147 -12.53 3.72 -18.26
N LYS A 148 -13.84 3.93 -18.14
CA LYS A 148 -14.76 3.03 -17.44
C LYS A 148 -15.95 2.68 -18.30
N LEU A 149 -16.42 1.44 -18.17
CA LEU A 149 -17.71 1.01 -18.71
C LEU A 149 -18.84 1.68 -17.92
N VAL A 150 -19.79 2.25 -18.63
CA VAL A 150 -20.97 2.92 -18.07
C VAL A 150 -22.23 2.42 -18.76
N TRP A 151 -23.36 2.47 -18.08
CA TRP A 151 -24.64 2.05 -18.67
C TRP A 151 -25.82 2.78 -18.05
N THR A 152 -26.95 2.70 -18.77
CA THR A 152 -28.29 2.98 -18.27
C THR A 152 -29.20 1.80 -18.58
N ASP A 153 -30.25 1.61 -17.79
CA ASP A 153 -31.22 0.56 -18.00
C ASP A 153 -32.64 1.07 -17.92
N THR A 154 -33.54 0.35 -18.61
CA THR A 154 -34.95 0.61 -18.63
C THR A 154 -35.69 -0.72 -18.79
N ILE A 155 -36.80 -0.89 -18.08
CA ILE A 155 -37.69 -2.07 -18.26
C ILE A 155 -38.79 -1.72 -19.25
N VAL A 156 -38.98 -2.59 -20.23
CA VAL A 156 -39.99 -2.46 -21.28
C VAL A 156 -40.82 -3.74 -21.39
N GLU A 157 -42.07 -3.61 -21.90
CA GLU A 157 -42.93 -4.72 -22.25
C GLU A 157 -42.75 -5.09 -23.73
N GLY A 158 -42.34 -6.33 -24.01
CA GLY A 158 -42.20 -6.88 -25.36
C GLY A 158 -43.54 -7.23 -26.01
N GLY A 159 -43.49 -7.95 -27.14
CA GLY A 159 -44.66 -8.34 -27.91
C GLY A 159 -45.20 -7.29 -28.88
N LYS A 160 -44.57 -6.13 -28.94
CA LYS A 160 -44.93 -5.02 -29.83
C LYS A 160 -43.68 -4.26 -30.32
N LYS A 161 -43.84 -3.47 -31.38
CA LYS A 161 -42.79 -2.55 -31.83
C LYS A 161 -42.61 -1.44 -30.78
N ILE A 162 -41.41 -1.28 -30.29
CA ILE A 162 -41.03 -0.30 -29.27
C ILE A 162 -40.26 0.82 -29.99
N ASN A 163 -40.67 2.05 -29.76
CA ASN A 163 -39.96 3.23 -30.19
C ASN A 163 -39.73 4.12 -28.95
N MET A 164 -38.49 4.26 -28.50
CA MET A 164 -38.19 4.96 -27.28
C MET A 164 -36.80 5.61 -27.28
N GLN A 165 -36.67 6.65 -26.50
CA GLN A 165 -35.39 7.25 -26.21
C GLN A 165 -34.72 6.47 -25.08
N LEU A 166 -33.50 5.95 -25.32
CA LEU A 166 -32.66 5.38 -24.29
C LEU A 166 -31.72 6.47 -23.73
N ARG A 167 -31.83 6.69 -22.45
CA ARG A 167 -31.01 7.69 -21.78
C ARG A 167 -29.53 7.36 -22.00
N ARG A 168 -28.75 8.38 -22.40
CA ARG A 168 -27.29 8.27 -22.49
C ARG A 168 -26.70 8.04 -21.09
N PRO A 169 -25.75 7.10 -20.94
CA PRO A 169 -24.99 6.94 -19.71
C PRO A 169 -24.19 8.18 -19.32
N GLU A 170 -23.58 8.11 -18.12
CA GLU A 170 -22.68 9.15 -17.63
C GLU A 170 -21.61 9.49 -18.66
N THR A 171 -21.34 10.79 -18.82
CA THR A 171 -20.30 11.30 -19.73
C THR A 171 -19.36 12.20 -18.92
N LEU A 172 -18.08 11.83 -18.88
CA LEU A 172 -17.05 12.60 -18.20
C LEU A 172 -16.02 13.14 -19.21
N ALA A 173 -15.40 14.25 -18.89
CA ALA A 173 -14.44 14.96 -19.74
C ALA A 173 -14.94 15.20 -21.18
N GLY A 174 -16.25 15.27 -21.38
CA GLY A 174 -16.86 15.45 -22.70
C GLY A 174 -16.73 14.26 -23.65
N TYR A 175 -16.31 13.09 -23.19
CA TYR A 175 -16.10 11.90 -24.00
C TYR A 175 -17.06 10.77 -23.62
N TYR A 176 -17.70 10.21 -24.65
CA TYR A 176 -18.56 9.03 -24.56
C TYR A 176 -18.60 8.30 -25.89
N ARG A 177 -18.56 6.98 -25.86
CA ARG A 177 -18.84 6.11 -27.01
C ARG A 177 -19.78 4.98 -26.63
N ASP A 178 -20.79 4.73 -27.47
CA ASP A 178 -21.63 3.54 -27.34
C ASP A 178 -20.81 2.27 -27.60
N VAL A 179 -21.06 1.24 -26.78
CA VAL A 179 -20.47 -0.09 -26.91
C VAL A 179 -21.50 -1.06 -27.48
N ALA A 180 -22.67 -1.19 -26.83
CA ALA A 180 -23.75 -2.06 -27.27
C ALA A 180 -25.06 -1.72 -26.55
N VAL A 181 -26.17 -2.17 -27.11
CA VAL A 181 -27.46 -2.18 -26.43
C VAL A 181 -27.96 -3.63 -26.37
N TYR A 182 -28.32 -4.08 -25.16
CA TYR A 182 -28.82 -5.43 -24.93
C TYR A 182 -30.17 -5.42 -24.24
N ALA A 183 -31.02 -6.34 -24.61
CA ALA A 183 -32.25 -6.67 -23.89
C ALA A 183 -32.06 -8.00 -23.14
N VAL A 184 -32.30 -7.99 -21.85
CA VAL A 184 -32.22 -9.15 -20.97
C VAL A 184 -33.64 -9.45 -20.45
N PRO A 185 -34.16 -10.69 -20.55
CA PRO A 185 -35.47 -10.98 -20.03
C PRO A 185 -35.51 -10.85 -18.51
N VAL A 186 -36.52 -10.18 -17.99
CA VAL A 186 -36.77 -10.03 -16.56
C VAL A 186 -37.67 -11.17 -16.09
N GLN A 187 -37.15 -11.98 -15.18
CA GLN A 187 -37.90 -13.11 -14.62
C GLN A 187 -38.55 -12.71 -13.27
N GLY A 188 -39.77 -13.16 -13.03
CA GLY A 188 -40.50 -12.84 -11.81
C GLY A 188 -41.26 -11.50 -11.85
N LYS A 189 -41.84 -11.12 -10.71
CA LYS A 189 -42.46 -9.80 -10.54
C LYS A 189 -41.41 -8.72 -10.62
N THR A 190 -41.58 -7.73 -11.47
CA THR A 190 -40.67 -6.56 -11.50
C THR A 190 -41.07 -5.61 -10.39
N ASP A 191 -40.05 -5.01 -9.72
CA ASP A 191 -40.31 -3.92 -8.76
C ASP A 191 -41.04 -2.74 -9.42
N ALA A 192 -41.06 -2.67 -10.77
CA ALA A 192 -41.71 -1.66 -11.57
C ALA A 192 -43.25 -1.88 -11.69
N THR A 193 -43.75 -3.08 -11.45
CA THR A 193 -45.22 -3.35 -11.62
C THR A 193 -46.03 -2.90 -10.41
N GLN A 194 -45.45 -2.50 -9.35
CA GLN A 194 -46.13 -1.92 -8.17
C GLN A 194 -46.19 -0.39 -8.24
N GLY A 195 -46.88 0.13 -9.24
CA GLY A 195 -47.23 1.57 -9.27
C GLY A 195 -46.64 2.43 -10.38
N GLY A 196 -46.20 1.85 -11.47
CA GLY A 196 -46.02 2.57 -12.75
C GLY A 196 -44.90 3.58 -12.89
N LYS A 197 -44.01 3.77 -11.94
CA LYS A 197 -42.82 4.58 -12.11
C LYS A 197 -41.71 4.09 -11.19
N MET A 198 -40.73 3.42 -11.77
CA MET A 198 -39.43 3.29 -11.15
C MET A 198 -38.80 4.69 -11.08
N PRO A 199 -38.54 5.24 -9.93
CA PRO A 199 -37.87 6.51 -9.84
C PRO A 199 -36.40 6.34 -10.10
N ALA A 200 -35.93 7.01 -11.12
CA ALA A 200 -34.49 7.13 -11.36
C ALA A 200 -33.84 7.91 -10.22
N GLY A 201 -32.90 7.25 -9.50
CA GLY A 201 -31.96 7.92 -8.60
C GLY A 201 -32.53 8.45 -7.31
N SER A 202 -33.64 7.90 -6.80
CA SER A 202 -34.20 8.36 -5.57
C SER A 202 -33.59 7.69 -4.36
N LEU A 203 -33.32 8.53 -3.40
CA LEU A 203 -33.01 8.14 -2.05
C LEU A 203 -34.17 7.33 -1.46
N LEU A 204 -33.80 6.35 -0.63
CA LEU A 204 -34.60 5.43 0.09
C LEU A 204 -36.03 5.87 0.45
N PHE A 205 -36.25 7.15 0.70
CA PHE A 205 -37.50 7.67 1.28
C PHE A 205 -38.56 8.07 0.28
N ARG A 206 -38.25 8.16 -1.00
CA ARG A 206 -39.23 8.56 -2.02
C ARG A 206 -39.80 7.39 -2.78
N ASP A 207 -39.12 6.26 -2.80
CA ASP A 207 -39.49 5.13 -3.64
C ASP A 207 -40.33 4.11 -2.94
N ILE A 208 -40.54 4.29 -1.69
CA ILE A 208 -41.38 3.45 -0.89
C ILE A 208 -42.78 4.10 -0.82
N ALA A 209 -43.41 4.24 -1.96
CA ALA A 209 -44.86 4.51 -1.96
C ALA A 209 -45.65 3.46 -1.19
N LEU A 210 -45.02 2.30 -0.92
CA LEU A 210 -45.63 1.13 -0.29
C LEU A 210 -44.95 0.69 1.00
N ALA A 211 -43.77 1.21 1.35
CA ALA A 211 -43.04 0.94 2.59
C ALA A 211 -42.79 2.22 3.38
N ARG A 212 -43.08 2.23 4.65
CA ARG A 212 -42.72 3.30 5.55
C ARG A 212 -41.40 2.96 6.23
N PRO A 213 -40.30 3.70 6.00
CA PRO A 213 -39.11 3.51 6.78
C PRO A 213 -39.38 4.04 8.19
N LEU A 214 -39.32 3.16 9.17
CA LEU A 214 -39.24 3.53 10.56
C LEU A 214 -37.79 3.49 10.99
N ILE A 215 -37.33 4.57 11.53
CA ILE A 215 -35.99 4.68 12.13
C ILE A 215 -36.21 4.72 13.63
N SER A 216 -35.64 3.75 14.34
CA SER A 216 -35.76 3.66 15.78
C SER A 216 -34.48 3.11 16.42
N SER A 217 -34.25 3.49 17.65
CA SER A 217 -33.20 2.86 18.47
C SER A 217 -33.63 1.48 18.93
N ASP A 218 -32.71 0.58 19.21
CA ASP A 218 -32.98 -0.70 19.86
C ASP A 218 -33.48 -0.54 21.30
N ASN A 219 -33.37 0.64 21.89
CA ASN A 219 -33.92 0.96 23.20
C ASN A 219 -35.23 1.77 23.04
N PRO A 220 -36.41 1.12 23.18
CA PRO A 220 -37.70 1.81 23.00
C PRO A 220 -37.97 2.85 24.09
N GLU A 221 -37.30 2.81 25.24
CA GLU A 221 -37.49 3.76 26.36
C GLU A 221 -36.65 5.03 26.18
N ASN A 222 -35.58 4.98 25.37
CA ASN A 222 -34.71 6.12 25.07
C ASN A 222 -34.20 6.06 23.63
N PRO A 223 -35.02 6.45 22.64
CA PRO A 223 -34.64 6.43 21.25
C PRO A 223 -33.42 7.36 21.00
N ALA A 224 -32.33 6.82 20.50
CA ALA A 224 -31.17 7.61 20.12
C ALA A 224 -31.58 8.67 19.07
N PRO A 225 -31.16 9.92 19.21
CA PRO A 225 -31.50 10.94 18.26
C PRO A 225 -30.86 10.67 16.92
N PHE A 226 -31.65 10.37 15.88
CA PHE A 226 -31.23 10.32 14.52
C PHE A 226 -31.05 11.72 13.98
N THR A 227 -29.83 12.05 13.61
CA THR A 227 -29.55 13.32 12.95
C THR A 227 -29.55 13.08 11.44
N LEU A 228 -30.63 13.47 10.77
CA LEU A 228 -30.63 13.71 9.34
C LEU A 228 -29.83 14.99 9.08
N LYS A 229 -28.55 14.84 8.73
CA LYS A 229 -27.75 15.94 8.20
C LYS A 229 -27.70 15.81 6.69
N GLY A 230 -28.47 16.64 6.00
CA GLY A 230 -28.61 16.56 4.55
C GLY A 230 -29.44 15.35 4.12
N ARG A 231 -28.85 14.47 3.27
CA ARG A 231 -29.52 13.28 2.72
C ARG A 231 -28.98 11.97 3.30
N ALA A 232 -28.28 11.99 4.41
CA ALA A 232 -27.63 10.83 4.99
C ALA A 232 -28.14 10.49 6.38
N PHE A 233 -28.20 9.19 6.67
CA PHE A 233 -28.43 8.67 8.03
C PHE A 233 -27.14 8.55 8.78
N ARG A 234 -27.12 9.04 10.01
CA ARG A 234 -25.96 8.92 10.90
C ARG A 234 -26.41 8.55 12.30
N ALA A 235 -25.81 7.51 12.85
CA ALA A 235 -26.02 7.10 14.24
C ALA A 235 -24.68 6.65 14.85
N SER A 236 -24.48 6.95 16.14
CA SER A 236 -23.32 6.48 16.92
C SER A 236 -23.69 5.40 17.92
N ASP A 237 -24.98 5.25 18.20
CA ASP A 237 -25.53 4.27 19.12
C ASP A 237 -26.29 3.18 18.38
N PRO A 238 -26.51 2.01 19.00
CA PRO A 238 -27.29 0.92 18.39
C PRO A 238 -28.64 1.41 17.84
N CYS A 239 -28.95 1.01 16.62
CA CYS A 239 -30.17 1.45 15.94
C CYS A 239 -30.62 0.45 14.88
N TYR A 240 -31.81 0.68 14.35
CA TYR A 240 -32.31 -0.04 13.20
C TYR A 240 -33.06 0.86 12.22
N ILE A 241 -33.09 0.41 10.94
CA ILE A 241 -33.90 0.99 9.87
C ILE A 241 -34.90 -0.09 9.48
N GLN A 242 -36.19 0.21 9.48
CA GLN A 242 -37.26 -0.74 9.18
C GLN A 242 -38.10 -0.31 7.98
N PHE A 243 -38.37 -1.28 7.11
CA PHE A 243 -39.25 -1.14 5.95
C PHE A 243 -40.50 -1.98 6.18
N GLU A 244 -41.70 -1.41 5.90
CA GLU A 244 -42.98 -2.05 6.01
C GLU A 244 -43.70 -2.06 4.66
N TYR A 245 -44.08 -3.22 4.22
CA TYR A 245 -44.88 -3.40 3.01
C TYR A 245 -46.34 -3.77 3.36
N PRO A 246 -47.30 -3.33 2.54
CA PRO A 246 -48.72 -3.71 2.75
C PRO A 246 -48.93 -5.22 2.64
N GLU A 247 -48.19 -5.87 1.75
CA GLU A 247 -48.22 -7.30 1.48
C GLU A 247 -46.81 -7.90 1.59
N SER A 248 -46.74 -9.23 1.61
CA SER A 248 -45.43 -9.92 1.57
C SER A 248 -44.68 -9.58 0.30
N HIS A 249 -43.44 -9.21 0.45
CA HIS A 249 -42.53 -8.80 -0.61
C HIS A 249 -41.34 -9.75 -0.69
N LEU A 250 -40.97 -10.16 -1.88
CA LEU A 250 -39.78 -10.97 -2.12
C LEU A 250 -38.54 -10.05 -2.13
N LEU A 251 -37.55 -10.36 -1.31
CA LEU A 251 -36.25 -9.72 -1.32
C LEU A 251 -35.15 -10.72 -1.70
N GLN A 252 -34.38 -10.43 -2.73
CA GLN A 252 -33.25 -11.26 -3.20
C GLN A 252 -31.93 -10.48 -3.27
N SER A 253 -32.00 -9.18 -3.41
CA SER A 253 -30.82 -8.32 -3.40
C SER A 253 -31.12 -6.98 -2.78
N LEU A 254 -30.07 -6.32 -2.35
CA LEU A 254 -30.14 -4.95 -1.84
C LEU A 254 -28.89 -4.18 -2.18
N GLU A 255 -29.00 -2.87 -2.14
CA GLU A 255 -27.93 -1.94 -2.46
C GLU A 255 -27.83 -0.90 -1.33
N ILE A 256 -26.65 -0.83 -0.70
CA ILE A 256 -26.35 0.22 0.28
C ILE A 256 -25.72 1.40 -0.45
N ILE A 257 -26.28 2.58 -0.25
CA ILE A 257 -25.71 3.85 -0.74
C ILE A 257 -24.88 4.42 0.38
N PRO A 258 -23.55 4.56 0.22
CA PRO A 258 -22.69 5.09 1.27
C PRO A 258 -22.87 6.59 1.45
N SER A 259 -22.47 7.09 2.63
CA SER A 259 -22.30 8.51 2.90
C SER A 259 -20.99 8.73 3.63
N GLY A 260 -19.96 9.14 2.88
CA GLY A 260 -18.58 9.22 3.37
C GLY A 260 -17.86 7.87 3.43
N ASN A 261 -16.69 7.84 4.02
CA ASN A 261 -15.76 6.69 4.01
C ASN A 261 -15.95 5.72 5.19
N ASN A 262 -17.06 5.81 5.93
CA ASN A 262 -17.27 4.99 7.11
C ASN A 262 -17.77 3.59 6.73
N LEU A 263 -16.84 2.63 6.63
CA LEU A 263 -17.11 1.26 6.20
C LEU A 263 -17.77 0.39 7.27
N GLN A 264 -17.52 0.64 8.54
CA GLN A 264 -18.13 -0.12 9.63
C GLN A 264 -19.66 0.01 9.60
N SER A 265 -20.17 1.13 9.07
CA SER A 265 -21.60 1.34 8.90
C SER A 265 -22.28 0.38 7.93
N GLN A 266 -21.49 -0.37 7.14
CA GLN A 266 -22.04 -1.33 6.18
C GLN A 266 -22.39 -2.68 6.81
N ARG A 267 -21.96 -2.97 8.04
CA ARG A 267 -22.20 -4.25 8.71
C ARG A 267 -23.55 -4.27 9.41
N LEU A 268 -24.59 -4.38 8.61
CA LEU A 268 -25.98 -4.42 9.07
C LEU A 268 -26.47 -5.86 9.20
N ARG A 269 -27.34 -6.12 10.18
CA ARG A 269 -28.09 -7.39 10.27
C ARG A 269 -29.49 -7.20 9.74
N LEU A 270 -29.86 -8.03 8.76
CA LEU A 270 -31.20 -8.07 8.23
C LEU A 270 -32.05 -9.03 9.05
N LEU A 271 -33.12 -8.50 9.66
CA LEU A 271 -34.17 -9.24 10.33
C LEU A 271 -35.48 -9.10 9.53
N VAL A 272 -36.30 -10.14 9.51
CA VAL A 272 -37.56 -10.15 8.78
C VAL A 272 -38.74 -10.58 9.66
N SER A 273 -39.92 -10.07 9.34
CA SER A 273 -41.18 -10.41 10.04
C SER A 273 -42.37 -10.31 9.11
N ASN A 274 -43.44 -11.05 9.40
CA ASN A 274 -44.72 -10.91 8.73
C ASN A 274 -45.78 -10.20 9.58
N ASP A 275 -45.61 -10.15 10.89
CA ASP A 275 -46.53 -9.54 11.84
C ASP A 275 -46.04 -8.20 12.43
N GLY A 276 -44.74 -7.86 12.20
CA GLY A 276 -44.13 -6.65 12.73
C GLY A 276 -43.76 -6.73 14.21
N GLN A 277 -43.98 -7.87 14.85
CA GLN A 277 -43.73 -8.10 16.28
C GLN A 277 -42.56 -9.08 16.49
N LEU A 278 -42.65 -10.25 15.85
CA LEU A 278 -41.63 -11.28 15.93
C LEU A 278 -40.70 -11.18 14.75
N PHE A 279 -39.45 -10.73 15.00
CA PHE A 279 -38.39 -10.64 14.01
C PHE A 279 -37.40 -11.79 14.14
N ARG A 280 -37.10 -12.44 13.00
CA ARG A 280 -36.03 -13.43 12.93
C ARG A 280 -34.85 -12.87 12.13
N GLU A 281 -33.65 -13.16 12.55
CA GLU A 281 -32.44 -12.85 11.79
C GLU A 281 -32.43 -13.67 10.49
N HIS A 282 -32.12 -13.00 9.39
CA HIS A 282 -32.09 -13.62 8.07
C HIS A 282 -30.69 -13.59 7.46
N TYR A 283 -30.01 -12.44 7.51
CA TYR A 283 -28.71 -12.30 6.85
C TYR A 283 -27.84 -11.22 7.52
N GLN A 284 -26.54 -11.49 7.61
CA GLN A 284 -25.54 -10.52 8.04
C GLN A 284 -24.88 -9.92 6.81
N LEU A 285 -24.95 -8.62 6.64
CA LEU A 285 -24.24 -7.91 5.58
C LEU A 285 -22.77 -7.74 5.96
N GLU A 286 -21.89 -8.41 5.26
CA GLU A 286 -20.44 -8.25 5.45
C GLU A 286 -19.89 -7.28 4.42
N PRO A 287 -19.33 -6.12 4.85
CA PRO A 287 -18.72 -5.19 3.92
C PRO A 287 -17.45 -5.80 3.31
N PRO A 288 -17.17 -5.55 2.02
CA PRO A 288 -15.94 -5.98 1.40
C PRO A 288 -14.76 -5.18 2.02
N ARG A 289 -13.56 -5.72 1.92
CA ARG A 289 -12.37 -4.91 2.07
C ARG A 289 -12.26 -3.98 0.87
N GLN A 290 -11.91 -2.73 1.08
CA GLN A 290 -11.76 -1.76 -0.01
C GLN A 290 -10.55 -0.86 0.21
N GLY A 291 -10.04 -0.32 -0.88
CA GLY A 291 -9.04 0.72 -0.85
C GLY A 291 -9.62 2.08 -0.44
N TRP A 292 -8.75 3.04 -0.23
CA TRP A 292 -9.13 4.39 0.19
C TRP A 292 -9.70 5.25 -0.97
N GLN A 293 -9.43 4.86 -2.21
CA GLN A 293 -9.99 5.51 -3.38
C GLN A 293 -11.35 4.92 -3.79
N ASN A 294 -12.18 5.72 -4.45
CA ASN A 294 -13.48 5.31 -4.99
C ASN A 294 -14.46 4.76 -3.93
N THR A 295 -14.41 5.29 -2.73
CA THR A 295 -15.27 4.87 -1.61
C THR A 295 -16.73 5.27 -1.75
N GLY A 296 -17.05 6.17 -2.69
CA GLY A 296 -18.41 6.65 -2.97
C GLY A 296 -19.30 5.71 -3.77
N PHE A 297 -18.78 4.57 -4.24
CA PHE A 297 -19.59 3.59 -4.99
C PHE A 297 -20.51 2.79 -4.06
N ASN A 298 -21.70 2.43 -4.56
CA ASN A 298 -22.66 1.62 -3.83
C ASN A 298 -22.10 0.23 -3.50
N TYR A 299 -22.77 -0.47 -2.57
CA TYR A 299 -22.46 -1.83 -2.15
C TYR A 299 -23.67 -2.71 -2.44
N THR A 300 -23.54 -3.57 -3.43
CA THR A 300 -24.61 -4.51 -3.81
C THR A 300 -24.43 -5.84 -3.09
N TYR A 301 -25.49 -6.31 -2.45
CA TYR A 301 -25.54 -7.62 -1.79
C TYR A 301 -26.56 -8.52 -2.49
N SER A 302 -26.16 -9.73 -2.80
CA SER A 302 -27.05 -10.85 -3.08
C SER A 302 -27.34 -11.55 -1.76
N ILE A 303 -28.59 -11.80 -1.45
CA ILE A 303 -29.00 -12.41 -0.19
C ILE A 303 -29.84 -13.65 -0.45
N PRO A 304 -29.87 -14.63 0.47
CA PRO A 304 -30.83 -15.74 0.36
C PRO A 304 -32.24 -15.18 0.21
N PRO A 305 -33.04 -15.64 -0.76
CA PRO A 305 -34.35 -15.08 -1.02
C PRO A 305 -35.28 -15.23 0.17
N VAL A 306 -36.02 -14.18 0.46
CA VAL A 306 -36.98 -14.18 1.56
C VAL A 306 -38.21 -13.35 1.23
N GLU A 307 -39.40 -13.90 1.55
CA GLU A 307 -40.66 -13.19 1.49
C GLU A 307 -41.10 -12.74 2.88
N ALA A 308 -41.28 -11.42 3.06
CA ALA A 308 -41.74 -10.84 4.31
C ALA A 308 -42.45 -9.52 4.07
N ARG A 309 -43.20 -9.05 5.08
CA ARG A 309 -43.80 -7.70 5.10
C ARG A 309 -42.91 -6.68 5.71
N TYR A 310 -42.05 -7.08 6.68
CA TYR A 310 -41.19 -6.18 7.44
C TYR A 310 -39.75 -6.61 7.26
N PHE A 311 -38.91 -5.66 6.91
CA PHE A 311 -37.44 -5.81 6.75
C PHE A 311 -36.78 -4.82 7.68
N ARG A 312 -36.01 -5.29 8.68
CA ARG A 312 -35.33 -4.49 9.66
C ARG A 312 -33.83 -4.65 9.52
N PHE A 313 -33.12 -3.56 9.31
CA PHE A 313 -31.66 -3.49 9.26
C PHE A 313 -31.16 -2.96 10.58
N ARG A 314 -30.66 -3.85 11.41
CA ARG A 314 -30.11 -3.52 12.73
C ARG A 314 -28.62 -3.22 12.62
N TRP A 315 -28.17 -2.18 13.30
CA TRP A 315 -26.78 -1.82 13.43
C TRP A 315 -26.39 -1.67 14.90
N THR A 316 -25.16 -2.16 15.24
CA THR A 316 -24.52 -1.96 16.53
C THR A 316 -23.06 -1.59 16.30
N PRO A 317 -22.44 -0.75 17.13
CA PRO A 317 -21.02 -0.43 17.02
C PRO A 317 -20.12 -1.62 17.42
N GLU A 318 -20.64 -2.57 18.18
CA GLU A 318 -19.91 -3.74 18.66
C GLU A 318 -19.69 -4.75 17.52
N GLY A 319 -18.53 -5.38 17.53
CA GLY A 319 -18.18 -6.39 16.54
C GLY A 319 -18.02 -5.86 15.11
N THR A 320 -18.01 -4.53 14.92
CA THR A 320 -17.70 -3.95 13.62
C THR A 320 -16.20 -4.01 13.36
N GLU A 321 -15.84 -4.60 12.24
CA GLU A 321 -14.46 -4.69 11.80
C GLU A 321 -14.14 -3.65 10.74
N PRO A 322 -12.85 -3.29 10.56
CA PRO A 322 -12.44 -2.51 9.43
C PRO A 322 -12.76 -3.20 8.12
N GLY A 323 -13.58 -2.57 7.29
CA GLY A 323 -13.88 -3.05 5.95
C GLY A 323 -12.80 -2.74 4.92
N SER A 324 -11.71 -2.08 5.33
CA SER A 324 -10.64 -1.61 4.47
C SER A 324 -9.29 -2.06 4.99
N GLU A 325 -8.37 -2.32 4.07
CA GLU A 325 -6.97 -2.60 4.41
C GLU A 325 -6.17 -1.33 4.66
N GLU A 326 -6.57 -0.21 4.08
CA GLU A 326 -5.80 1.03 4.01
C GLU A 326 -6.50 2.24 4.63
N LEU A 327 -7.76 2.10 5.02
CA LEU A 327 -8.49 3.21 5.58
C LEU A 327 -8.36 3.28 7.09
N ASP A 328 -8.28 4.47 7.59
CA ASP A 328 -8.36 4.83 9.00
C ASP A 328 -9.65 4.40 9.69
N ALA A 329 -10.63 3.96 8.92
CA ALA A 329 -11.94 3.57 9.40
C ALA A 329 -11.91 2.52 10.52
N ALA A 330 -10.91 1.65 10.51
CA ALA A 330 -10.66 0.67 11.55
C ALA A 330 -10.43 1.27 12.95
N LYS A 331 -10.00 2.49 12.99
CA LYS A 331 -9.45 3.15 14.18
C LYS A 331 -10.30 4.31 14.64
N TRP A 332 -11.36 4.57 13.88
CA TRP A 332 -12.35 5.56 14.24
C TRP A 332 -13.49 4.93 15.05
N ARG A 333 -14.11 5.74 15.86
CA ARG A 333 -15.35 5.33 16.52
C ARG A 333 -16.37 4.87 15.47
N PRO A 334 -16.87 3.63 15.52
CA PRO A 334 -17.89 3.18 14.60
C PRO A 334 -19.12 4.08 14.65
N ARG A 335 -19.61 4.47 13.48
CA ARG A 335 -20.88 5.16 13.34
C ARG A 335 -21.55 4.73 12.06
N LEU A 336 -22.87 4.54 12.10
CA LEU A 336 -23.65 4.33 10.90
C LEU A 336 -23.67 5.65 10.09
N SER A 337 -23.33 5.58 8.80
CA SER A 337 -23.42 6.72 7.89
C SER A 337 -23.72 6.21 6.48
N ILE A 338 -25.00 6.17 6.12
CA ILE A 338 -25.50 5.70 4.83
C ILE A 338 -26.41 6.72 4.17
N GLY A 339 -26.37 6.81 2.85
CA GLY A 339 -27.28 7.64 2.04
C GLY A 339 -28.63 6.96 1.78
N GLY A 340 -28.66 5.65 1.85
CA GLY A 340 -29.88 4.88 1.67
C GLY A 340 -29.67 3.37 1.54
N ILE A 341 -30.77 2.65 1.49
CA ILE A 341 -30.83 1.20 1.17
C ILE A 341 -31.90 1.03 0.10
N LYS A 342 -31.57 0.35 -1.01
CA LYS A 342 -32.53 -0.07 -2.03
C LYS A 342 -32.77 -1.56 -1.89
N LEU A 343 -34.04 -1.96 -1.87
CA LEU A 343 -34.46 -3.35 -1.81
C LEU A 343 -34.91 -3.81 -3.19
N SER A 344 -34.60 -5.04 -3.59
CA SER A 344 -35.01 -5.56 -4.88
C SER A 344 -35.39 -7.03 -4.82
N SER A 345 -36.45 -7.34 -5.58
CA SER A 345 -36.90 -8.71 -5.87
C SER A 345 -36.12 -9.35 -7.03
N GLN A 346 -35.21 -8.60 -7.65
CA GLN A 346 -34.39 -9.10 -8.76
C GLN A 346 -33.05 -9.63 -8.26
N ALA A 347 -32.56 -10.69 -8.90
CA ALA A 347 -31.23 -11.21 -8.63
C ALA A 347 -30.17 -10.19 -9.08
N ARG A 348 -29.18 -9.95 -8.23
CA ARG A 348 -28.01 -9.13 -8.53
C ARG A 348 -26.74 -9.87 -8.13
N ILE A 349 -25.65 -9.56 -8.80
CA ILE A 349 -24.35 -10.11 -8.41
C ILE A 349 -23.87 -9.39 -7.16
N ALA A 350 -23.47 -10.16 -6.15
CA ALA A 350 -22.91 -9.61 -4.92
C ALA A 350 -21.64 -8.83 -5.22
N GLN A 351 -21.53 -7.59 -4.72
CA GLN A 351 -20.34 -6.72 -4.85
C GLN A 351 -19.81 -6.59 -6.30
N TRP A 352 -20.74 -6.55 -7.28
CA TRP A 352 -20.39 -6.44 -8.71
C TRP A 352 -19.52 -5.21 -9.01
N GLU A 353 -19.61 -4.14 -8.22
CA GLU A 353 -18.83 -2.91 -8.38
C GLU A 353 -17.33 -3.19 -8.30
N GLY A 354 -16.90 -3.98 -7.33
CA GLY A 354 -15.52 -4.46 -7.23
C GLY A 354 -15.22 -5.54 -8.27
N LYS A 355 -16.13 -6.49 -8.45
CA LYS A 355 -15.92 -7.63 -9.34
C LYS A 355 -15.82 -7.24 -10.82
N SER A 356 -16.47 -6.16 -11.23
CA SER A 356 -16.33 -5.60 -12.58
C SER A 356 -15.09 -4.74 -12.79
N GLY A 357 -14.26 -4.55 -11.75
CA GLY A 357 -13.05 -3.74 -11.84
C GLY A 357 -13.27 -2.22 -11.78
N LEU A 358 -14.49 -1.75 -11.46
CA LEU A 358 -14.75 -0.32 -11.29
C LEU A 358 -14.04 0.29 -10.09
N VAL A 359 -13.90 -0.50 -9.02
CA VAL A 359 -13.26 -0.10 -7.77
C VAL A 359 -12.45 -1.26 -7.21
N TRP A 360 -11.43 -0.95 -6.43
CA TRP A 360 -10.71 -1.98 -5.70
C TRP A 360 -11.54 -2.45 -4.50
N ARG A 361 -11.99 -3.69 -4.54
CA ARG A 361 -12.68 -4.35 -3.43
C ARG A 361 -12.32 -5.82 -3.39
N LYS A 362 -12.07 -6.33 -2.19
CA LYS A 362 -11.89 -7.77 -1.93
C LYS A 362 -13.07 -8.28 -1.11
N GLU A 363 -13.78 -9.24 -1.66
CA GLU A 363 -14.89 -9.87 -0.95
C GLU A 363 -14.41 -10.61 0.30
N ARG A 364 -15.24 -10.59 1.33
CA ARG A 364 -15.13 -11.51 2.46
C ARG A 364 -15.88 -12.81 2.13
N SER A 365 -15.43 -13.92 2.69
CA SER A 365 -16.10 -15.21 2.52
C SER A 365 -17.56 -15.13 2.92
N GLY A 366 -18.46 -15.60 2.05
CA GLY A 366 -19.88 -15.70 2.33
C GLY A 366 -20.82 -14.93 1.38
N ASN A 367 -20.35 -13.92 0.68
CA ASN A 367 -21.17 -13.17 -0.27
C ASN A 367 -21.21 -13.87 -1.63
N LYS A 368 -22.00 -14.93 -1.75
CA LYS A 368 -22.21 -15.65 -3.01
C LYS A 368 -23.41 -15.08 -3.75
N THR A 369 -23.34 -15.08 -5.08
CA THR A 369 -24.48 -14.76 -5.92
C THR A 369 -25.48 -15.91 -5.86
N GLU A 370 -26.70 -15.63 -5.38
CA GLU A 370 -27.78 -16.62 -5.29
C GLU A 370 -28.32 -16.96 -6.67
N ASN A 371 -28.70 -18.21 -6.87
CA ASN A 371 -29.03 -18.78 -8.18
C ASN A 371 -30.53 -18.79 -8.52
N LEU A 372 -31.33 -17.86 -8.07
CA LEU A 372 -32.75 -17.82 -8.40
C LEU A 372 -33.08 -16.89 -9.56
N ASN A 373 -33.85 -17.37 -10.52
CA ASN A 373 -34.41 -16.59 -11.62
C ASN A 373 -33.35 -15.86 -12.46
N ILE A 374 -32.26 -16.56 -12.82
CA ILE A 374 -31.19 -16.05 -13.69
C ILE A 374 -31.49 -16.47 -15.14
N PRO A 375 -31.56 -15.51 -16.09
CA PRO A 375 -31.75 -15.84 -17.49
C PRO A 375 -30.49 -16.44 -18.11
N PRO A 376 -30.62 -17.39 -19.06
CA PRO A 376 -29.49 -17.92 -19.80
C PRO A 376 -28.91 -16.85 -20.73
N VAL A 377 -27.60 -16.90 -20.96
CA VAL A 377 -26.91 -15.95 -21.87
C VAL A 377 -27.48 -15.98 -23.28
N SER A 378 -27.95 -17.13 -23.73
CA SER A 378 -28.59 -17.29 -25.06
C SER A 378 -29.90 -16.51 -25.22
N SER A 379 -30.52 -16.06 -24.12
CA SER A 379 -31.73 -15.22 -24.15
C SER A 379 -31.44 -13.72 -24.24
N VAL A 380 -30.18 -13.32 -24.13
CA VAL A 380 -29.76 -11.93 -24.28
C VAL A 380 -29.83 -11.52 -25.74
N LEU A 381 -30.64 -10.51 -26.05
CA LEU A 381 -30.83 -10.03 -27.42
C LEU A 381 -30.06 -8.73 -27.61
N GLN A 382 -29.23 -8.67 -28.64
CA GLN A 382 -28.56 -7.42 -29.05
C GLN A 382 -29.53 -6.57 -29.86
N ILE A 383 -29.68 -5.31 -29.44
CA ILE A 383 -30.45 -4.31 -30.20
C ILE A 383 -29.47 -3.56 -31.08
N PRO A 384 -29.69 -3.52 -32.43
CA PRO A 384 -28.80 -2.80 -33.30
C PRO A 384 -28.73 -1.31 -32.94
N VAL A 385 -27.52 -0.83 -32.73
CA VAL A 385 -27.25 0.60 -32.61
C VAL A 385 -27.19 1.14 -34.06
N GLY A 386 -28.13 2.02 -34.44
CA GLY A 386 -28.16 2.59 -35.77
C GLY A 386 -26.82 3.27 -36.10
N THR A 387 -26.21 2.92 -37.24
CA THR A 387 -25.08 3.64 -37.74
C THR A 387 -25.56 5.03 -38.12
N ALA A 388 -25.18 6.05 -37.35
CA ALA A 388 -25.45 7.43 -37.68
C ALA A 388 -24.81 7.73 -39.06
N THR A 389 -25.65 7.87 -40.11
CA THR A 389 -25.19 8.40 -41.37
C THR A 389 -24.76 9.84 -41.13
N ALA A 390 -23.46 10.08 -41.36
CA ALA A 390 -22.86 11.39 -41.25
C ALA A 390 -23.48 12.30 -42.32
N HIS A 391 -24.51 13.02 -41.98
CA HIS A 391 -24.95 14.18 -42.78
C HIS A 391 -24.19 15.41 -42.25
N GLY A 392 -23.09 15.70 -42.90
CA GLY A 392 -22.23 16.82 -42.63
C GLY A 392 -22.95 18.16 -42.86
N ALA A 393 -23.12 18.93 -41.79
CA ALA A 393 -23.19 20.37 -41.90
C ALA A 393 -21.75 20.90 -41.93
N ALA A 394 -21.36 21.41 -43.10
CA ALA A 394 -20.04 22.01 -43.30
C ALA A 394 -19.83 23.18 -42.33
N GLY A 395 -18.74 23.16 -41.55
CA GLY A 395 -18.23 24.35 -40.91
C GLY A 395 -17.96 24.29 -39.40
N ARG A 396 -17.85 23.14 -38.76
CA ARG A 396 -17.34 23.05 -37.37
C ARG A 396 -16.16 22.09 -37.29
N PRO A 397 -15.17 22.32 -36.37
CA PRO A 397 -14.02 21.44 -36.26
C PRO A 397 -14.46 20.03 -35.85
N GLN A 398 -13.88 19.01 -36.53
CA GLN A 398 -14.16 17.57 -36.34
C GLN A 398 -13.67 17.02 -34.99
N HIS A 399 -14.19 17.51 -33.89
CA HIS A 399 -13.94 16.90 -32.57
C HIS A 399 -15.20 16.41 -31.83
N SER A 400 -16.36 16.43 -32.50
CA SER A 400 -17.57 15.83 -31.98
C SER A 400 -17.81 14.46 -32.65
N ASN A 401 -17.73 13.36 -31.85
CA ASN A 401 -18.30 12.08 -32.25
C ASN A 401 -19.72 12.31 -32.81
N PRO A 402 -20.12 11.61 -33.90
CA PRO A 402 -21.49 11.67 -34.32
C PRO A 402 -22.37 11.29 -33.12
N ILE A 403 -23.26 12.19 -32.75
CA ILE A 403 -24.25 11.95 -31.70
C ILE A 403 -25.08 10.80 -32.22
N ALA A 404 -24.90 9.59 -31.72
CA ALA A 404 -25.83 8.48 -31.98
C ALA A 404 -27.22 8.95 -31.58
N ASP A 405 -28.18 8.77 -32.45
CA ASP A 405 -29.57 9.12 -32.16
C ASP A 405 -29.98 8.37 -30.88
N ASP A 406 -30.41 9.08 -29.86
CA ASP A 406 -30.87 8.46 -28.61
C ASP A 406 -32.22 7.72 -28.79
N ASN A 407 -32.81 7.77 -29.97
CA ASN A 407 -34.06 7.09 -30.35
C ASN A 407 -33.77 5.70 -30.92
N PHE A 408 -34.31 4.71 -30.29
CA PHE A 408 -34.18 3.31 -30.67
C PHE A 408 -35.53 2.73 -31.06
N THR A 409 -35.55 2.03 -32.19
CA THR A 409 -36.73 1.28 -32.63
C THR A 409 -36.40 -0.19 -32.73
N PHE A 410 -37.09 -1.02 -31.99
CA PHE A 410 -36.85 -2.47 -31.91
C PHE A 410 -38.10 -3.24 -31.54
N THR A 411 -38.04 -4.56 -31.70
CA THR A 411 -39.11 -5.49 -31.29
C THR A 411 -38.50 -6.56 -30.43
N LEU A 412 -39.14 -6.86 -29.29
CA LEU A 412 -38.78 -7.93 -28.39
C LEU A 412 -39.90 -8.97 -28.30
N PRO A 413 -39.61 -10.23 -28.02
CA PRO A 413 -40.64 -11.24 -27.70
C PRO A 413 -41.59 -10.78 -26.57
N PRO A 414 -42.80 -11.35 -26.47
CA PRO A 414 -43.67 -11.04 -25.33
C PRO A 414 -42.99 -11.28 -23.98
N GLY A 415 -43.24 -10.42 -22.99
CA GLY A 415 -42.67 -10.47 -21.67
C GLY A 415 -42.00 -9.15 -21.24
N HIS A 416 -41.46 -9.14 -20.05
CA HIS A 416 -40.71 -7.97 -19.56
C HIS A 416 -39.22 -8.09 -19.88
N TRP A 417 -38.63 -7.01 -20.34
CA TRP A 417 -37.25 -6.95 -20.79
C TRP A 417 -36.56 -5.77 -20.15
N ARG A 418 -35.36 -5.99 -19.62
CA ARG A 418 -34.45 -4.94 -19.23
C ARG A 418 -33.56 -4.58 -20.41
N VAL A 419 -33.72 -3.38 -20.93
CA VAL A 419 -32.90 -2.85 -22.00
C VAL A 419 -31.75 -2.07 -21.37
N LEU A 420 -30.52 -2.49 -21.65
CA LEU A 420 -29.28 -1.91 -21.14
C LEU A 420 -28.52 -1.26 -22.27
N ARG A 421 -28.27 0.04 -22.20
CA ARG A 421 -27.40 0.77 -23.11
C ARG A 421 -26.02 0.90 -22.48
N PHE A 422 -25.02 0.26 -23.04
CA PHE A 422 -23.64 0.30 -22.63
C PHE A 422 -22.84 1.28 -23.45
N GLY A 423 -21.96 2.02 -22.81
CA GLY A 423 -20.95 2.86 -23.41
C GLY A 423 -19.72 2.91 -22.52
N HIS A 424 -18.73 3.65 -22.96
CA HIS A 424 -17.57 3.96 -22.14
C HIS A 424 -17.24 5.44 -22.17
N THR A 425 -16.65 5.89 -21.09
CA THR A 425 -16.27 7.30 -20.88
C THR A 425 -14.95 7.37 -20.13
N SER A 426 -14.32 8.55 -20.13
CA SER A 426 -13.18 8.82 -19.24
C SER A 426 -13.56 8.56 -17.77
N THR A 427 -12.62 8.09 -16.96
CA THR A 427 -12.79 8.08 -15.49
C THR A 427 -12.82 9.49 -14.93
N GLY A 428 -12.27 10.47 -15.65
CA GLY A 428 -12.11 11.85 -15.20
C GLY A 428 -10.96 12.06 -14.21
N HIS A 429 -10.22 10.99 -13.87
CA HIS A 429 -9.04 11.13 -13.00
C HIS A 429 -7.92 11.90 -13.70
N THR A 430 -7.20 12.67 -12.90
CA THR A 430 -6.03 13.46 -13.31
C THR A 430 -4.87 13.15 -12.39
N ASN A 431 -3.64 13.50 -12.78
CA ASN A 431 -2.51 13.61 -11.87
C ASN A 431 -2.76 14.79 -10.90
N ALA A 432 -3.63 14.55 -9.93
CA ALA A 432 -4.33 15.55 -9.12
C ALA A 432 -3.42 16.52 -8.37
N THR A 433 -2.21 16.08 -8.02
CA THR A 433 -1.22 16.86 -7.27
C THR A 433 -0.27 17.66 -8.15
N GLY A 434 -0.40 17.55 -9.49
CA GLY A 434 0.36 18.32 -10.46
C GLY A 434 -0.02 19.80 -10.48
N GLY A 435 0.86 20.61 -11.04
CA GLY A 435 0.65 22.04 -11.32
C GLY A 435 0.29 22.27 -12.78
N ALA A 436 1.15 23.00 -13.51
CA ALA A 436 0.91 23.30 -14.94
C ALA A 436 0.97 22.05 -15.85
N GLY A 437 1.59 20.98 -15.41
CA GLY A 437 1.58 19.66 -16.05
C GLY A 437 0.37 18.79 -15.69
N ARG A 438 -0.65 19.33 -14.98
CA ARG A 438 -1.85 18.57 -14.62
C ARG A 438 -2.74 18.32 -15.83
N GLY A 439 -3.20 17.07 -15.98
CA GLY A 439 -4.12 16.67 -17.03
C GLY A 439 -4.74 15.31 -16.73
N LEU A 440 -5.47 14.75 -17.69
CA LEU A 440 -6.10 13.44 -17.55
C LEU A 440 -5.04 12.34 -17.42
N GLU A 441 -5.34 11.34 -16.60
CA GLU A 441 -4.57 10.11 -16.52
C GLU A 441 -4.63 9.33 -17.83
N CYS A 442 -3.49 8.86 -18.35
CA CYS A 442 -3.44 8.12 -19.61
C CYS A 442 -4.11 6.74 -19.47
N ASP A 443 -4.68 6.23 -20.56
CA ASP A 443 -5.20 4.87 -20.66
C ASP A 443 -4.07 3.84 -20.39
N LYS A 444 -4.18 3.12 -19.27
CA LYS A 444 -3.18 2.14 -18.84
C LYS A 444 -3.16 0.87 -19.70
N PHE A 445 -4.18 0.69 -20.54
CA PHE A 445 -4.30 -0.44 -21.47
C PHE A 445 -3.89 -0.08 -22.90
N SER A 446 -3.40 1.14 -23.13
CA SER A 446 -2.94 1.65 -24.43
C SER A 446 -1.44 1.98 -24.42
N GLU A 447 -0.62 1.17 -25.11
CA GLU A 447 0.82 1.46 -25.26
C GLU A 447 1.07 2.87 -25.83
N GLN A 448 0.23 3.33 -26.76
CA GLN A 448 0.35 4.67 -27.36
C GLN A 448 0.11 5.78 -26.33
N ALA A 449 -0.88 5.63 -25.45
CA ALA A 449 -1.17 6.63 -24.42
C ALA A 449 -0.07 6.67 -23.37
N VAL A 450 0.45 5.51 -22.96
CA VAL A 450 1.58 5.38 -22.03
C VAL A 450 2.85 5.97 -22.63
N GLN A 451 3.15 5.67 -23.92
CA GLN A 451 4.29 6.25 -24.62
C GLN A 451 4.19 7.77 -24.70
N LYS A 452 3.01 8.30 -25.03
CA LYS A 452 2.77 9.74 -25.10
C LYS A 452 3.01 10.44 -23.76
N GLN A 453 2.61 9.82 -22.63
CA GLN A 453 2.90 10.30 -21.29
C GLN A 453 4.41 10.35 -21.04
N PHE A 454 5.12 9.28 -21.36
CA PHE A 454 6.57 9.21 -21.21
C PHE A 454 7.29 10.29 -22.03
N ASP A 455 6.93 10.44 -23.30
CA ASP A 455 7.60 11.35 -24.24
C ASP A 455 7.46 12.81 -23.82
N ASN A 456 6.28 13.21 -23.33
CA ASN A 456 5.99 14.60 -23.02
C ASN A 456 6.44 15.04 -21.63
N TRP A 457 6.82 14.12 -20.75
CA TRP A 457 7.29 14.44 -19.39
C TRP A 457 8.69 13.94 -19.14
N PHE A 458 8.88 12.62 -18.96
CA PHE A 458 10.18 12.08 -18.58
C PHE A 458 11.24 12.25 -19.66
N ALA A 459 10.93 11.89 -20.90
CA ALA A 459 11.84 12.07 -22.01
C ALA A 459 12.12 13.55 -22.31
N ALA A 460 11.14 14.43 -22.04
CA ALA A 460 11.31 15.87 -22.18
C ALA A 460 12.40 16.43 -21.24
N ALA A 461 12.64 15.81 -20.09
CA ALA A 461 13.75 16.20 -19.21
C ALA A 461 15.12 16.06 -19.87
N PHE A 462 15.29 15.13 -20.81
CA PHE A 462 16.54 14.97 -21.58
C PHE A 462 16.64 15.96 -22.75
N THR A 463 15.53 16.19 -23.44
CA THR A 463 15.53 17.03 -24.65
C THR A 463 15.43 18.52 -24.35
N SER A 464 14.82 18.91 -23.22
CA SER A 464 14.65 20.30 -22.80
C SER A 464 15.76 20.82 -21.89
N THR A 465 16.75 19.99 -21.56
CA THR A 465 17.93 20.35 -20.76
C THR A 465 19.20 20.09 -21.55
N ASP A 466 20.16 19.39 -20.98
CA ASP A 466 21.38 18.91 -21.61
C ASP A 466 21.34 17.37 -21.66
N PRO A 467 21.18 16.74 -22.84
CA PRO A 467 21.04 15.29 -22.95
C PRO A 467 22.22 14.48 -22.40
N GLU A 468 23.45 14.96 -22.52
CA GLU A 468 24.64 14.29 -22.03
C GLU A 468 24.73 14.37 -20.50
N LEU A 469 24.42 15.52 -19.93
CA LEU A 469 24.32 15.72 -18.48
C LEU A 469 23.19 14.90 -17.90
N ALA A 470 22.00 14.94 -18.52
CA ALA A 470 20.83 14.18 -18.07
C ALA A 470 21.12 12.66 -18.00
N ARG A 471 21.81 12.08 -19.01
CA ARG A 471 22.21 10.66 -19.00
C ARG A 471 23.17 10.29 -17.87
N ARG A 472 24.01 11.23 -17.39
CA ARG A 472 24.93 10.98 -16.28
C ARG A 472 24.26 11.11 -14.91
N VAL A 473 23.27 11.98 -14.79
CA VAL A 473 22.71 12.41 -13.49
C VAL A 473 21.32 11.83 -13.25
N LEU A 474 20.43 11.89 -14.23
CA LEU A 474 19.06 11.35 -14.13
C LEU A 474 19.09 9.85 -14.43
N THR A 475 19.33 9.07 -13.38
CA THR A 475 19.59 7.62 -13.48
C THR A 475 18.40 6.75 -13.09
N HIS A 476 17.33 7.36 -12.58
CA HIS A 476 16.14 6.65 -12.10
C HIS A 476 14.87 7.28 -12.65
N MET A 477 13.94 6.45 -13.07
CA MET A 477 12.56 6.78 -13.35
C MET A 477 11.69 6.17 -12.26
N HIS A 478 10.78 6.95 -11.69
CA HIS A 478 9.99 6.54 -10.56
C HIS A 478 8.49 6.65 -10.83
N ILE A 479 7.72 5.68 -10.35
CA ILE A 479 6.28 5.73 -10.18
C ILE A 479 5.99 5.66 -8.68
N ASP A 480 5.38 6.70 -8.17
CA ASP A 480 4.92 6.82 -6.79
C ASP A 480 3.57 6.11 -6.58
N SER A 481 2.93 6.32 -5.45
CA SER A 481 1.65 5.71 -5.08
C SER A 481 0.60 5.79 -6.18
N TRP A 482 -0.12 4.68 -6.40
CA TRP A 482 -1.21 4.65 -7.39
C TRP A 482 -2.45 5.36 -6.84
N GLU A 483 -2.58 6.66 -7.11
CA GLU A 483 -3.63 7.50 -6.57
C GLU A 483 -4.67 7.98 -7.59
N CYS A 484 -4.85 7.24 -8.67
CA CYS A 484 -5.81 7.59 -9.73
C CYS A 484 -6.98 6.60 -9.87
N GLY A 485 -7.17 5.71 -8.89
CA GLY A 485 -8.28 4.76 -8.90
C GLY A 485 -8.15 3.65 -9.94
N SER A 486 -9.26 2.99 -10.25
CA SER A 486 -9.30 1.85 -11.15
C SER A 486 -9.80 2.21 -12.56
N GLN A 487 -9.38 1.42 -13.52
CA GLN A 487 -9.82 1.43 -14.92
C GLN A 487 -10.35 0.04 -15.25
N ASN A 488 -11.53 -0.06 -15.90
CA ASN A 488 -12.10 -1.35 -16.29
C ASN A 488 -12.53 -1.42 -17.77
N TRP A 489 -12.19 -0.42 -18.55
CA TRP A 489 -12.46 -0.38 -19.98
C TRP A 489 -11.40 0.38 -20.76
N SER A 490 -11.29 0.09 -22.04
CA SER A 490 -10.60 0.87 -23.07
C SER A 490 -11.17 0.52 -24.42
N GLN A 491 -10.76 1.23 -25.45
CA GLN A 491 -11.26 1.00 -26.82
C GLN A 491 -11.01 -0.43 -27.31
N GLN A 492 -9.93 -1.09 -26.87
CA GLN A 492 -9.54 -2.44 -27.31
C GLN A 492 -9.84 -3.52 -26.27
N PHE A 493 -10.49 -3.17 -25.15
CA PHE A 493 -10.64 -4.09 -24.01
C PHE A 493 -11.34 -5.40 -24.37
N ALA A 494 -12.44 -5.34 -25.13
CA ALA A 494 -13.17 -6.55 -25.54
C ALA A 494 -12.34 -7.47 -26.44
N GLN A 495 -11.53 -6.92 -27.32
CA GLN A 495 -10.61 -7.69 -28.18
C GLN A 495 -9.49 -8.34 -27.36
N GLU A 496 -8.89 -7.59 -26.43
CA GLU A 496 -7.88 -8.12 -25.52
C GLU A 496 -8.45 -9.19 -24.59
N PHE A 497 -9.66 -9.02 -24.11
CA PHE A 497 -10.35 -10.05 -23.33
C PHE A 497 -10.51 -11.33 -24.17
N GLN A 498 -11.06 -11.24 -25.37
CA GLN A 498 -11.26 -12.38 -26.25
C GLN A 498 -9.93 -13.09 -26.57
N ARG A 499 -8.88 -12.33 -26.87
CA ARG A 499 -7.55 -12.87 -27.14
C ARG A 499 -6.97 -13.63 -25.92
N ARG A 500 -7.20 -13.12 -24.71
CA ARG A 500 -6.62 -13.68 -23.47
C ARG A 500 -7.49 -14.77 -22.85
N ARG A 501 -8.82 -14.67 -22.98
CA ARG A 501 -9.79 -15.61 -22.35
C ARG A 501 -10.34 -16.66 -23.30
N GLY A 502 -10.24 -16.45 -24.60
CA GLY A 502 -10.69 -17.39 -25.63
C GLY A 502 -12.20 -17.35 -25.93
N TYR A 503 -12.94 -16.37 -25.39
CA TYR A 503 -14.36 -16.19 -25.68
C TYR A 503 -14.75 -14.71 -25.75
N ASP A 504 -15.91 -14.42 -26.37
CA ASP A 504 -16.41 -13.05 -26.53
C ASP A 504 -17.02 -12.52 -25.23
N LEU A 505 -16.57 -11.33 -24.78
CA LEU A 505 -17.11 -10.62 -23.63
C LEU A 505 -18.46 -9.97 -23.90
N MET A 506 -18.76 -9.62 -25.17
CA MET A 506 -19.85 -8.71 -25.48
C MET A 506 -21.24 -9.21 -24.99
N PRO A 507 -21.63 -10.49 -25.14
CA PRO A 507 -22.91 -10.98 -24.59
C PRO A 507 -22.97 -10.95 -23.05
N TRP A 508 -21.83 -10.85 -22.38
CA TRP A 508 -21.67 -10.84 -20.92
C TRP A 508 -21.60 -9.44 -20.29
N LEU A 509 -21.72 -8.37 -21.08
CA LEU A 509 -21.72 -7.01 -20.54
C LEU A 509 -22.77 -6.78 -19.43
N PRO A 510 -23.98 -7.38 -19.46
CA PRO A 510 -24.91 -7.29 -18.36
C PRO A 510 -24.34 -7.77 -17.03
N VAL A 511 -23.45 -8.76 -17.05
CA VAL A 511 -22.75 -9.28 -15.85
C VAL A 511 -21.82 -8.20 -15.26
N MET A 512 -21.13 -7.44 -16.08
CA MET A 512 -20.32 -6.31 -15.63
C MET A 512 -21.17 -5.17 -15.01
N ALA A 513 -22.44 -5.11 -15.35
CA ALA A 513 -23.43 -4.19 -14.75
C ALA A 513 -24.14 -4.78 -13.51
N GLY A 514 -23.72 -5.96 -13.06
CA GLY A 514 -24.26 -6.62 -11.88
C GLY A 514 -25.53 -7.42 -12.11
N PHE A 515 -25.90 -7.71 -13.37
CA PHE A 515 -27.05 -8.56 -13.72
C PHE A 515 -26.55 -9.96 -14.06
N PRO A 516 -26.83 -10.97 -13.23
CA PRO A 516 -26.33 -12.32 -13.47
C PRO A 516 -26.94 -12.94 -14.72
N LEU A 517 -26.13 -13.74 -15.42
CA LEU A 517 -26.55 -14.54 -16.58
C LEU A 517 -26.10 -15.99 -16.39
N GLU A 518 -26.82 -16.93 -17.00
CA GLU A 518 -26.62 -18.36 -16.97
C GLU A 518 -26.84 -18.95 -15.58
N ASN A 519 -25.93 -18.67 -14.66
CA ASN A 519 -26.02 -18.98 -13.24
C ASN A 519 -24.99 -18.10 -12.47
N GLY A 520 -25.05 -18.12 -11.14
CA GLY A 520 -24.13 -17.33 -10.31
C GLY A 520 -22.67 -17.70 -10.52
N GLN A 521 -22.33 -19.00 -10.59
CA GLN A 521 -20.96 -19.47 -10.77
C GLN A 521 -20.34 -18.99 -12.10
N GLN A 522 -21.11 -19.07 -13.19
CA GLN A 522 -20.63 -18.63 -14.49
C GLN A 522 -20.48 -17.10 -14.55
N SER A 523 -21.40 -16.35 -13.96
CA SER A 523 -21.30 -14.90 -13.83
C SER A 523 -20.06 -14.49 -13.04
N GLU A 524 -19.78 -15.14 -11.90
CA GLU A 524 -18.58 -14.91 -11.09
C GLU A 524 -17.30 -15.23 -11.87
N LYS A 525 -17.30 -16.32 -12.65
CA LYS A 525 -16.16 -16.68 -13.50
C LYS A 525 -15.87 -15.60 -14.54
N VAL A 526 -16.89 -15.09 -15.24
CA VAL A 526 -16.71 -14.01 -16.21
C VAL A 526 -16.10 -12.77 -15.56
N LEU A 527 -16.58 -12.40 -14.38
CA LEU A 527 -16.04 -11.25 -13.64
C LEU A 527 -14.61 -11.47 -13.14
N LEU A 528 -14.24 -12.70 -12.78
CA LEU A 528 -12.84 -13.04 -12.47
C LEU A 528 -11.97 -12.93 -13.73
N ASP A 529 -12.45 -13.39 -14.88
CA ASP A 529 -11.76 -13.27 -16.17
C ASP A 529 -11.59 -11.80 -16.58
N VAL A 530 -12.57 -10.93 -16.32
CA VAL A 530 -12.46 -9.47 -16.49
C VAL A 530 -11.34 -8.89 -15.64
N ARG A 531 -11.34 -9.18 -14.32
CA ARG A 531 -10.30 -8.68 -13.40
C ARG A 531 -8.91 -9.20 -13.75
N THR A 532 -8.82 -10.46 -14.16
CA THR A 532 -7.56 -11.05 -14.61
C THR A 532 -7.05 -10.37 -15.87
N THR A 533 -7.94 -10.05 -16.82
CA THR A 533 -7.59 -9.31 -18.05
C THR A 533 -7.11 -7.90 -17.72
N ILE A 534 -7.76 -7.20 -16.78
CA ILE A 534 -7.33 -5.89 -16.30
C ILE A 534 -5.91 -5.97 -15.73
N ASN A 535 -5.66 -6.92 -14.82
CA ASN A 535 -4.34 -7.13 -14.23
C ASN A 535 -3.27 -7.36 -15.30
N GLU A 536 -3.51 -8.30 -16.23
CA GLU A 536 -2.57 -8.60 -17.30
C GLU A 536 -2.27 -7.39 -18.20
N LEU A 537 -3.27 -6.55 -18.48
CA LEU A 537 -3.08 -5.32 -19.28
C LEU A 537 -2.25 -4.27 -18.51
N VAL A 538 -2.48 -4.11 -17.23
CA VAL A 538 -1.64 -3.24 -16.37
C VAL A 538 -0.17 -3.68 -16.45
N GLN A 539 0.08 -4.99 -16.39
CA GLN A 539 1.45 -5.53 -16.44
C GLN A 539 2.06 -5.39 -17.83
N ASP A 540 1.38 -5.95 -18.84
CA ASP A 540 1.91 -6.13 -20.18
C ASP A 540 1.95 -4.84 -21.01
N VAL A 541 1.12 -3.84 -20.65
CA VAL A 541 1.06 -2.55 -21.35
C VAL A 541 1.70 -1.46 -20.52
N PHE A 542 1.16 -1.14 -19.35
CA PHE A 542 1.62 0.02 -18.58
C PHE A 542 3.04 -0.15 -18.04
N PHE A 543 3.27 -1.11 -17.15
CA PHE A 543 4.59 -1.30 -16.52
C PHE A 543 5.66 -1.73 -17.52
N LYS A 544 5.32 -2.63 -18.45
CA LYS A 544 6.27 -3.08 -19.47
C LYS A 544 6.72 -1.96 -20.40
N THR A 545 5.83 -1.06 -20.81
CA THR A 545 6.17 0.08 -21.67
C THR A 545 7.10 1.05 -20.94
N PHE A 546 6.80 1.40 -19.69
CA PHE A 546 7.71 2.23 -18.89
C PHE A 546 9.06 1.56 -18.65
N SER A 547 9.08 0.26 -18.33
CA SER A 547 10.33 -0.48 -18.17
C SER A 547 11.21 -0.46 -19.44
N LYS A 548 10.60 -0.68 -20.61
CA LYS A 548 11.28 -0.60 -21.90
C LYS A 548 11.86 0.80 -22.13
N ASN A 549 11.08 1.82 -21.86
CA ASN A 549 11.46 3.22 -22.07
C ASN A 549 12.58 3.66 -21.09
N ALA A 550 12.47 3.31 -19.80
CA ALA A 550 13.52 3.60 -18.81
C ALA A 550 14.87 3.03 -19.26
N ARG A 551 14.90 1.77 -19.72
CA ARG A 551 16.12 1.12 -20.22
C ARG A 551 16.70 1.81 -21.46
N ALA A 552 15.85 2.32 -22.36
CA ALA A 552 16.28 3.07 -23.53
C ALA A 552 17.03 4.38 -23.17
N TYR A 553 16.75 4.91 -22.00
CA TYR A 553 17.40 6.10 -21.43
C TYR A 553 18.49 5.77 -20.39
N ASN A 554 18.87 4.49 -20.23
CA ASN A 554 19.79 4.00 -19.19
C ASN A 554 19.35 4.33 -17.77
N CYS A 555 18.03 4.43 -17.52
CA CYS A 555 17.46 4.64 -16.20
C CYS A 555 17.01 3.30 -15.59
N ARG A 556 17.20 3.16 -14.29
CA ARG A 556 16.57 2.11 -13.50
C ARG A 556 15.14 2.51 -13.23
N PHE A 557 14.24 1.55 -13.33
CA PHE A 557 12.82 1.78 -13.11
C PHE A 557 12.42 1.39 -11.68
N SER A 558 11.94 2.36 -10.93
CA SER A 558 11.38 2.21 -9.58
C SER A 558 9.86 2.39 -9.61
N ALA A 559 9.14 1.60 -8.83
CA ALA A 559 7.71 1.79 -8.64
C ALA A 559 7.25 1.34 -7.26
N GLU A 560 6.24 2.02 -6.74
CA GLU A 560 5.49 1.65 -5.56
C GLU A 560 4.34 0.69 -5.86
N CYS A 561 3.56 0.36 -4.83
CA CYS A 561 2.45 -0.57 -4.92
C CYS A 561 1.26 -0.01 -5.70
N VAL A 562 0.58 -0.86 -6.46
CA VAL A 562 -0.64 -0.50 -7.22
C VAL A 562 -1.92 -0.73 -6.43
N ALA A 563 -1.90 -1.63 -5.48
CA ALA A 563 -3.01 -1.90 -4.58
C ALA A 563 -2.92 -0.96 -3.35
N PRO A 564 -4.04 -0.61 -2.74
CA PRO A 564 -5.41 -1.08 -3.00
C PRO A 564 -6.24 -0.09 -3.82
N THR A 565 -5.75 0.47 -4.87
CA THR A 565 -6.49 1.43 -5.70
C THR A 565 -6.77 0.93 -7.12
N MET A 566 -5.85 0.20 -7.74
CA MET A 566 -6.07 -0.46 -9.04
C MET A 566 -6.40 -1.94 -8.86
N MET A 567 -7.40 -2.43 -9.60
CA MET A 567 -7.80 -3.84 -9.63
C MET A 567 -6.68 -4.69 -10.24
N SER A 568 -5.74 -5.14 -9.40
CA SER A 568 -4.52 -5.81 -9.82
C SER A 568 -3.99 -6.74 -8.73
N ASP A 569 -2.94 -7.50 -9.08
CA ASP A 569 -2.06 -8.19 -8.14
C ASP A 569 -1.03 -7.20 -7.59
N GLY A 570 -0.92 -7.09 -6.27
CA GLY A 570 -0.02 -6.14 -5.61
C GLY A 570 1.47 -6.42 -5.83
N MET A 571 1.84 -7.64 -6.27
CA MET A 571 3.23 -8.03 -6.47
C MET A 571 3.65 -8.14 -7.95
N GLU A 572 2.71 -8.43 -8.86
CA GLU A 572 3.05 -8.86 -10.23
C GLU A 572 3.75 -7.78 -11.06
N HIS A 573 3.45 -6.51 -10.83
CA HIS A 573 4.08 -5.39 -11.53
C HIS A 573 5.60 -5.31 -11.28
N PHE A 574 6.08 -5.79 -10.14
CA PHE A 574 7.51 -5.86 -9.82
C PHE A 574 8.31 -6.79 -10.76
N ARG A 575 7.62 -7.61 -11.55
CA ARG A 575 8.24 -8.34 -12.67
C ARG A 575 8.95 -7.39 -13.65
N HIS A 576 8.35 -6.24 -13.92
CA HIS A 576 8.85 -5.23 -14.85
C HIS A 576 9.66 -4.12 -14.20
N VAL A 577 9.60 -3.97 -12.89
CA VAL A 577 10.28 -2.94 -12.10
C VAL A 577 11.67 -3.42 -11.71
N ASP A 578 12.68 -2.55 -11.80
CA ASP A 578 14.05 -2.88 -11.38
C ASP A 578 14.25 -2.69 -9.87
N LEU A 579 13.50 -1.78 -9.28
CA LEU A 579 13.60 -1.32 -7.90
C LEU A 579 12.19 -1.29 -7.25
N PRO A 580 11.69 -2.44 -6.79
CA PRO A 580 10.44 -2.50 -6.02
C PRO A 580 10.48 -1.59 -4.80
N MET A 581 9.41 -0.83 -4.57
CA MET A 581 9.28 0.10 -3.47
C MET A 581 7.99 -0.16 -2.70
N GLY A 582 8.08 -0.11 -1.37
CA GLY A 582 6.95 -0.09 -0.47
C GLY A 582 6.99 1.18 0.37
N GLU A 583 6.07 1.31 1.31
CA GLU A 583 5.88 2.51 2.11
C GLU A 583 5.66 2.15 3.57
N PHE A 584 6.25 2.91 4.51
CA PHE A 584 5.99 2.77 5.95
C PHE A 584 5.91 4.12 6.65
N TRP A 585 4.96 4.23 7.58
CA TRP A 585 4.57 5.50 8.16
C TRP A 585 5.02 5.66 9.61
N LEU A 586 5.37 6.90 9.97
CA LEU A 586 5.78 7.30 11.31
C LEU A 586 4.56 7.85 12.08
N ASN A 587 4.46 7.56 13.36
CA ASN A 587 3.40 8.08 14.26
C ASN A 587 1.96 7.95 13.71
N SER A 588 1.77 7.05 12.80
CA SER A 588 0.52 6.88 12.08
C SER A 588 0.14 5.40 12.05
N PRO A 589 -0.16 4.80 13.21
CA PRO A 589 -0.51 3.38 13.27
C PRO A 589 -1.73 3.03 12.41
N THR A 590 -2.50 4.03 12.00
CA THR A 590 -3.61 3.88 11.06
C THR A 590 -3.15 3.72 9.62
N HIS A 591 -1.98 4.25 9.28
CA HIS A 591 -1.37 4.22 7.96
C HIS A 591 -0.03 3.49 7.95
N ASP A 592 0.26 2.71 8.98
CA ASP A 592 1.41 1.80 8.96
C ASP A 592 1.12 0.69 7.94
N LYS A 593 1.51 0.88 6.72
CA LYS A 593 1.15 0.06 5.56
C LYS A 593 2.03 -1.21 5.43
N PRO A 594 1.94 -2.20 6.33
CA PRO A 594 2.77 -3.41 6.22
C PRO A 594 2.51 -4.19 4.95
N ASN A 595 1.30 -4.09 4.38
CA ASN A 595 0.98 -4.72 3.11
C ASN A 595 1.84 -4.20 1.97
N ASP A 596 2.10 -2.89 1.90
CA ASP A 596 2.90 -2.27 0.83
C ASP A 596 4.35 -2.74 0.92
N MET A 597 4.92 -2.76 2.13
CA MET A 597 6.26 -3.31 2.33
C MET A 597 6.33 -4.80 2.00
N LEU A 598 5.33 -5.61 2.38
CA LEU A 598 5.30 -7.05 2.09
C LEU A 598 5.07 -7.33 0.60
N ASP A 599 4.27 -6.55 -0.12
CA ASP A 599 4.13 -6.63 -1.58
C ASP A 599 5.47 -6.37 -2.25
N ALA A 600 6.20 -5.30 -1.85
CA ALA A 600 7.51 -4.97 -2.41
C ALA A 600 8.57 -6.03 -2.08
N ILE A 601 8.62 -6.51 -0.83
CA ILE A 601 9.59 -7.51 -0.37
C ILE A 601 9.35 -8.86 -1.06
N SER A 602 8.13 -9.39 -0.97
CA SER A 602 7.79 -10.67 -1.59
C SER A 602 7.89 -10.59 -3.11
N GLY A 603 7.37 -9.51 -3.72
CA GLY A 603 7.46 -9.27 -5.15
C GLY A 603 8.91 -9.18 -5.63
N ALA A 604 9.78 -8.47 -4.91
CA ALA A 604 11.20 -8.42 -5.23
C ALA A 604 11.85 -9.82 -5.25
N ARG A 605 11.59 -10.60 -4.22
CA ARG A 605 12.21 -11.93 -4.03
C ARG A 605 11.75 -12.93 -5.08
N ILE A 606 10.44 -12.99 -5.39
CA ILE A 606 9.91 -13.92 -6.39
C ILE A 606 10.31 -13.55 -7.83
N TYR A 607 10.53 -12.25 -8.11
CA TYR A 607 10.97 -11.77 -9.43
C TYR A 607 12.47 -11.47 -9.53
N GLY A 608 13.26 -11.85 -8.52
CA GLY A 608 14.71 -11.80 -8.58
C GLY A 608 15.32 -10.41 -8.46
N LYS A 609 14.71 -9.53 -7.68
CA LYS A 609 15.23 -8.18 -7.41
C LYS A 609 15.89 -8.16 -6.03
N ASN A 610 17.14 -7.71 -5.97
CA ASN A 610 17.87 -7.69 -4.69
C ASN A 610 17.67 -6.39 -3.91
N ILE A 611 17.44 -5.26 -4.60
CA ILE A 611 17.23 -3.96 -3.95
C ILE A 611 15.74 -3.75 -3.73
N ILE A 612 15.38 -3.53 -2.47
CA ILE A 612 14.03 -3.29 -2.02
C ILE A 612 14.01 -1.92 -1.38
N GLN A 613 13.31 -1.00 -2.02
CA GLN A 613 13.19 0.37 -1.58
C GLN A 613 12.04 0.53 -0.59
N GLY A 614 12.09 1.58 0.22
CA GLY A 614 10.98 1.99 1.06
C GLY A 614 10.92 3.49 1.19
N GLU A 615 9.77 4.07 0.83
CA GLU A 615 9.40 5.40 1.28
C GLU A 615 9.22 5.35 2.79
N GLY A 616 10.00 6.11 3.52
CA GLY A 616 10.05 5.98 4.95
C GLY A 616 9.76 7.24 5.71
N PHE A 617 9.06 7.06 6.85
CA PHE A 617 8.73 8.09 7.82
C PHE A 617 7.67 9.09 7.35
N THR A 618 6.86 8.72 6.38
CA THR A 618 5.66 9.47 6.03
C THR A 618 4.74 9.57 7.26
N GLN A 619 4.15 10.73 7.47
CA GLN A 619 3.17 10.97 8.54
C GLN A 619 2.18 12.05 8.14
N LEU A 620 0.96 12.01 8.67
CA LEU A 620 -0.10 12.97 8.34
C LEU A 620 0.13 14.36 8.95
N ARG A 621 0.92 14.46 10.02
CA ARG A 621 1.18 15.72 10.72
C ARG A 621 2.59 15.71 11.26
N THR A 622 3.41 16.61 10.75
CA THR A 622 4.73 16.90 11.28
C THR A 622 4.59 17.47 12.69
N THR A 623 5.26 16.84 13.66
CA THR A 623 5.18 17.27 15.08
C THR A 623 6.38 18.09 15.51
N TRP A 624 7.43 18.19 14.68
CA TRP A 624 8.67 18.98 14.87
C TRP A 624 9.60 18.46 15.99
N ASN A 625 9.28 17.30 16.56
CA ASN A 625 10.11 16.66 17.60
C ASN A 625 10.73 15.35 17.13
N GLU A 626 10.59 15.03 15.85
CA GLU A 626 11.15 13.81 15.27
C GLU A 626 12.69 13.89 15.27
N HIS A 627 13.33 12.84 15.72
CA HIS A 627 14.79 12.76 15.81
C HIS A 627 15.29 11.32 15.60
N PRO A 628 16.57 11.10 15.28
CA PRO A 628 17.12 9.80 14.92
C PRO A 628 16.80 8.64 15.86
N ALA A 629 16.83 8.86 17.17
CA ALA A 629 16.52 7.80 18.14
C ALA A 629 15.06 7.36 18.09
N MET A 630 14.14 8.25 17.74
CA MET A 630 12.72 7.95 17.54
C MET A 630 12.48 7.20 16.22
N LEU A 631 13.23 7.53 15.16
CA LEU A 631 13.09 6.94 13.84
C LEU A 631 13.67 5.52 13.76
N LYS A 632 14.73 5.26 14.52
CA LYS A 632 15.53 4.03 14.42
C LYS A 632 14.73 2.74 14.65
N PRO A 633 13.91 2.59 15.72
CA PRO A 633 13.18 1.33 15.96
C PRO A 633 12.24 0.94 14.81
N LEU A 634 11.51 1.91 14.25
CA LEU A 634 10.63 1.69 13.12
C LEU A 634 11.41 1.28 11.87
N LEU A 635 12.53 1.94 11.59
CA LEU A 635 13.40 1.62 10.47
C LEU A 635 13.97 0.20 10.60
N GLU A 636 14.44 -0.17 11.78
CA GLU A 636 15.02 -1.49 12.04
C GLU A 636 14.01 -2.62 11.89
N ARG A 637 12.76 -2.37 12.26
CA ARG A 637 11.66 -3.30 11.99
C ARG A 637 11.50 -3.53 10.48
N ASN A 638 11.54 -2.48 9.68
CA ASN A 638 11.44 -2.59 8.23
C ASN A 638 12.69 -3.24 7.59
N PHE A 639 13.89 -2.96 8.12
CA PHE A 639 15.09 -3.71 7.75
C PHE A 639 14.96 -5.21 8.03
N ALA A 640 14.43 -5.57 9.18
CA ALA A 640 14.15 -6.95 9.55
C ALA A 640 13.13 -7.62 8.64
N MET A 641 12.14 -6.91 8.13
CA MET A 641 11.20 -7.41 7.14
C MET A 641 11.86 -7.67 5.78
N GLY A 642 12.85 -6.85 5.39
CA GLY A 642 13.56 -7.02 4.13
C GLY A 642 13.90 -5.75 3.37
N LEU A 643 13.51 -4.58 3.88
CA LEU A 643 13.96 -3.29 3.34
C LEU A 643 15.48 -3.24 3.32
N ASN A 644 16.07 -2.73 2.22
CA ASN A 644 17.51 -2.54 2.16
C ASN A 644 17.94 -1.26 1.39
N LYS A 645 16.98 -0.37 1.10
CA LYS A 645 17.22 0.93 0.48
C LYS A 645 16.15 1.95 0.91
N LEU A 646 16.49 2.76 1.91
CA LEU A 646 15.60 3.80 2.44
C LEU A 646 15.55 5.02 1.53
N PHE A 647 14.35 5.56 1.37
CA PHE A 647 14.06 6.90 0.87
C PHE A 647 13.38 7.70 1.98
N PHE A 648 13.99 8.82 2.38
CA PHE A 648 13.35 9.69 3.36
C PHE A 648 12.17 10.44 2.73
N HIS A 649 11.01 10.39 3.34
CA HIS A 649 9.87 11.20 2.99
C HIS A 649 9.62 12.22 4.12
N VAL A 650 10.06 13.55 4.00
CA VAL A 650 10.37 14.14 2.73
C VAL A 650 11.38 15.31 2.90
N PHE A 651 12.23 15.52 1.93
CA PHE A 651 13.02 16.73 1.78
C PHE A 651 12.25 17.71 0.87
N VAL A 652 11.65 18.75 1.43
CA VAL A 652 10.99 19.78 0.64
C VAL A 652 11.97 20.87 0.30
N HIS A 653 12.06 21.26 -0.98
CA HIS A 653 12.91 22.33 -1.43
C HIS A 653 12.62 23.65 -0.70
N ASN A 654 13.65 24.28 -0.15
CA ASN A 654 13.56 25.62 0.41
C ASN A 654 14.17 26.65 -0.55
N PRO A 655 13.37 27.51 -1.21
CA PRO A 655 13.89 28.51 -2.14
C PRO A 655 14.67 29.64 -1.46
N TYR A 656 14.55 29.77 -0.14
CA TYR A 656 15.23 30.77 0.66
C TYR A 656 16.51 30.23 1.29
N THR A 657 17.56 31.04 1.36
CA THR A 657 18.81 30.71 2.05
C THR A 657 18.95 31.42 3.40
N ASP A 658 18.04 32.32 3.72
CA ASP A 658 18.03 33.19 4.89
C ASP A 658 16.80 33.04 5.79
N LYS A 659 15.92 32.12 5.46
CA LYS A 659 14.70 31.84 6.24
C LYS A 659 14.70 30.42 6.79
N ALA A 660 14.39 30.28 8.08
CA ALA A 660 14.17 29.03 8.77
C ALA A 660 12.92 29.15 9.70
N PRO A 661 12.18 28.10 9.89
CA PRO A 661 12.28 26.79 9.22
C PRO A 661 11.94 26.91 7.73
N GLY A 662 12.40 25.91 6.94
CA GLY A 662 12.10 25.84 5.52
C GLY A 662 10.68 25.41 5.19
N THR A 663 10.43 25.10 3.92
CA THR A 663 9.15 24.70 3.38
C THR A 663 8.77 23.28 3.83
N THR A 664 7.47 22.97 3.95
CA THR A 664 6.96 21.63 4.24
C THR A 664 6.00 21.16 3.13
N LEU A 665 5.68 19.87 3.12
CA LEU A 665 4.60 19.30 2.31
C LEU A 665 3.26 19.47 3.05
N ASP A 666 2.81 20.71 3.23
CA ASP A 666 1.57 21.04 3.96
C ASP A 666 1.48 20.37 5.37
N GLY A 667 2.62 20.13 6.02
CA GLY A 667 2.72 19.44 7.30
C GLY A 667 2.68 17.92 7.22
N ILE A 668 2.73 17.34 6.01
CA ILE A 668 2.84 15.90 5.78
C ILE A 668 4.32 15.49 5.71
N GLY A 669 4.62 14.25 6.13
CA GLY A 669 5.95 13.68 6.09
C GLY A 669 6.87 14.13 7.23
N LEU A 670 8.06 13.56 7.25
CA LEU A 670 9.13 13.94 8.16
C LEU A 670 9.74 15.27 7.71
N TYR A 671 9.96 16.18 8.63
CA TYR A 671 10.75 17.39 8.34
C TYR A 671 12.24 17.01 8.24
N PHE A 672 12.68 16.66 7.04
CA PHE A 672 14.04 16.17 6.77
C PHE A 672 14.71 17.06 5.74
N GLN A 673 15.32 18.15 6.18
CA GLN A 673 16.00 19.11 5.32
C GLN A 673 17.06 19.91 6.08
N ARG A 674 17.84 20.75 5.36
CA ARG A 674 19.02 21.48 5.86
C ARG A 674 18.80 22.37 7.08
N ASP A 675 17.56 22.77 7.33
CA ASP A 675 17.17 23.61 8.47
C ASP A 675 16.75 22.77 9.70
N GLN A 676 16.76 21.45 9.61
CA GLN A 676 16.48 20.54 10.73
C GLN A 676 17.52 20.75 11.85
N THR A 677 17.07 20.87 13.09
CA THR A 677 17.92 21.18 14.25
C THR A 677 19.08 20.19 14.46
N TRP A 678 18.88 18.94 14.08
CA TRP A 678 19.89 17.87 14.19
C TRP A 678 20.58 17.56 12.85
N TRP A 679 20.42 18.38 11.81
CA TRP A 679 20.95 18.08 10.46
C TRP A 679 22.44 17.73 10.46
N LYS A 680 23.27 18.57 11.11
CA LYS A 680 24.72 18.34 11.17
C LYS A 680 25.10 17.04 11.88
N GLN A 681 24.39 16.71 12.96
CA GLN A 681 24.58 15.45 13.70
C GLN A 681 23.94 14.25 12.99
N GLY A 682 22.97 14.51 12.15
CA GLY A 682 22.22 13.51 11.38
C GLY A 682 23.10 12.68 10.44
N LYS A 683 24.30 13.15 10.09
CA LYS A 683 25.27 12.35 9.34
C LYS A 683 25.58 11.02 10.00
N ALA A 684 25.70 10.97 11.32
CA ALA A 684 25.92 9.71 12.06
C ALA A 684 24.77 8.71 11.85
N PHE A 685 23.54 9.20 11.80
CA PHE A 685 22.35 8.37 11.51
C PHE A 685 22.35 7.87 10.05
N VAL A 686 22.70 8.74 9.09
CA VAL A 686 22.81 8.35 7.68
C VAL A 686 23.96 7.36 7.45
N ASP A 687 25.09 7.53 8.14
CA ASP A 687 26.23 6.59 8.07
C ASP A 687 25.83 5.21 8.66
N TYR A 688 25.08 5.20 9.77
CA TYR A 688 24.48 3.98 10.33
C TYR A 688 23.59 3.28 9.32
N ILE A 689 22.66 4.02 8.67
CA ILE A 689 21.75 3.47 7.65
C ILE A 689 22.56 2.90 6.48
N THR A 690 23.57 3.63 6.02
CA THR A 690 24.42 3.24 4.89
C THR A 690 25.16 1.91 5.17
N ARG A 691 25.77 1.77 6.36
CA ARG A 691 26.41 0.51 6.78
C ARG A 691 25.41 -0.65 6.86
N THR A 692 24.23 -0.39 7.42
CA THR A 692 23.17 -1.39 7.53
C THR A 692 22.70 -1.86 6.16
N GLN A 693 22.40 -0.94 5.27
CA GLN A 693 21.97 -1.22 3.89
C GLN A 693 23.04 -1.97 3.09
N ALA A 694 24.31 -1.60 3.28
CA ALA A 694 25.42 -2.26 2.58
C ALA A 694 25.45 -3.77 2.86
N LEU A 695 25.27 -4.19 4.12
CA LEU A 695 25.22 -5.61 4.47
C LEU A 695 23.90 -6.28 4.06
N LEU A 696 22.77 -5.56 4.19
CA LEU A 696 21.46 -6.09 3.80
C LEU A 696 21.28 -6.24 2.28
N GLN A 697 22.20 -5.73 1.48
CA GLN A 697 22.27 -5.92 0.01
C GLN A 697 23.17 -7.09 -0.42
N VAL A 698 23.91 -7.70 0.51
CA VAL A 698 24.81 -8.83 0.22
C VAL A 698 24.03 -10.14 0.17
N GLY A 699 24.34 -11.00 -0.79
CA GLY A 699 23.80 -12.35 -0.90
C GLY A 699 22.29 -12.39 -1.11
N HIS A 700 21.67 -13.49 -0.69
CA HIS A 700 20.24 -13.77 -0.85
C HIS A 700 19.56 -13.88 0.51
N PRO A 701 18.25 -13.54 0.61
CA PRO A 701 17.51 -13.77 1.84
C PRO A 701 17.38 -15.27 2.12
N VAL A 702 17.44 -15.64 3.39
CA VAL A 702 17.11 -16.99 3.87
C VAL A 702 15.68 -16.93 4.41
N VAL A 703 14.76 -17.61 3.75
CA VAL A 703 13.35 -17.63 4.07
C VAL A 703 12.84 -19.06 4.00
N ASP A 704 12.17 -19.51 5.07
CA ASP A 704 11.78 -20.91 5.19
C ASP A 704 10.49 -21.24 4.44
N ILE A 705 9.53 -20.32 4.43
CA ILE A 705 8.14 -20.58 4.07
C ILE A 705 7.72 -19.70 2.89
N ALA A 706 7.14 -20.31 1.87
CA ALA A 706 6.44 -19.60 0.82
C ALA A 706 4.93 -19.84 0.93
N VAL A 707 4.12 -18.78 0.88
CA VAL A 707 2.66 -18.87 1.01
C VAL A 707 1.99 -18.36 -0.26
N PHE A 708 1.14 -19.20 -0.86
CA PHE A 708 0.41 -18.85 -2.07
C PHE A 708 -0.72 -17.87 -1.79
N THR A 709 -0.78 -16.77 -2.52
CA THR A 709 -1.82 -15.74 -2.33
C THR A 709 -3.19 -16.10 -2.92
N GLY A 710 -3.28 -17.21 -3.66
CA GLY A 710 -4.49 -17.63 -4.34
C GLY A 710 -4.57 -17.09 -5.78
N GLU A 711 -5.72 -17.34 -6.42
CA GLU A 711 -6.00 -16.91 -7.81
C GLU A 711 -7.10 -15.84 -7.88
N GLU A 712 -7.74 -15.51 -6.76
CA GLU A 712 -8.74 -14.46 -6.69
C GLU A 712 -8.13 -13.07 -6.92
N MET A 713 -8.88 -12.18 -7.55
CA MET A 713 -8.48 -10.79 -7.77
C MET A 713 -9.44 -9.83 -7.05
N PRO A 714 -8.94 -8.75 -6.45
CA PRO A 714 -7.54 -8.36 -6.28
C PRO A 714 -6.85 -9.20 -5.20
N ARG A 715 -5.54 -9.23 -5.23
CA ARG A 715 -4.74 -9.90 -4.19
C ARG A 715 -3.49 -9.10 -3.84
N ARG A 716 -2.98 -9.34 -2.65
CA ARG A 716 -1.76 -8.74 -2.10
C ARG A 716 -0.94 -9.81 -1.38
N ALA A 717 0.29 -9.49 -1.04
CA ALA A 717 1.07 -10.27 -0.08
C ALA A 717 0.28 -10.47 1.22
N LEU A 718 0.42 -11.64 1.83
CA LEU A 718 -0.30 -11.97 3.05
C LEU A 718 0.41 -11.34 4.25
N THR A 719 -0.33 -10.60 5.05
CA THR A 719 0.12 -10.11 6.35
C THR A 719 0.06 -11.23 7.39
N PRO A 720 0.87 -11.21 8.45
CA PRO A 720 0.88 -12.26 9.47
C PRO A 720 -0.48 -12.57 10.12
N ASP A 721 -1.39 -11.58 10.21
CA ASP A 721 -2.75 -11.84 10.71
C ASP A 721 -3.52 -12.85 9.85
N LYS A 722 -3.26 -12.87 8.55
CA LYS A 722 -3.87 -13.85 7.62
C LYS A 722 -3.22 -15.23 7.66
N LEU A 723 -2.05 -15.32 8.28
CA LEU A 723 -1.36 -16.60 8.51
C LEU A 723 -1.88 -17.33 9.75
N THR A 724 -2.65 -16.69 10.62
CA THR A 724 -3.21 -17.30 11.83
C THR A 724 -4.05 -18.55 11.50
N GLU A 725 -4.76 -18.52 10.39
CA GLU A 725 -5.55 -19.66 9.90
C GLU A 725 -4.70 -20.66 9.11
N LEU A 726 -3.65 -20.20 8.43
CA LEU A 726 -2.82 -21.02 7.55
C LEU A 726 -1.69 -21.72 8.30
N LEU A 727 -1.13 -21.07 9.30
CA LEU A 727 0.06 -21.52 10.04
C LEU A 727 -0.14 -21.45 11.56
N PRO A 728 -1.25 -21.96 12.12
CA PRO A 728 -1.57 -21.76 13.55
C PRO A 728 -0.49 -22.31 14.49
N GLY A 729 0.23 -23.36 14.10
CA GLY A 729 1.28 -23.95 14.91
C GLY A 729 2.59 -23.16 14.94
N LEU A 730 2.77 -22.18 14.08
CA LEU A 730 3.95 -21.32 14.00
C LEU A 730 3.73 -19.94 14.61
N ILE A 731 2.49 -19.48 14.69
CA ILE A 731 2.14 -18.21 15.31
C ILE A 731 2.29 -18.32 16.82
N GLY A 732 2.99 -17.38 17.44
CA GLY A 732 3.13 -17.32 18.90
C GLY A 732 1.77 -17.12 19.60
N GLU A 733 1.56 -17.76 20.75
CA GLU A 733 0.29 -17.71 21.48
C GLU A 733 -0.14 -16.28 21.84
N THR A 734 0.81 -15.42 22.19
CA THR A 734 0.53 -14.01 22.51
C THR A 734 -0.02 -13.30 21.28
N LYS A 735 0.64 -13.45 20.14
CA LYS A 735 0.21 -12.82 18.88
C LYS A 735 -1.11 -13.38 18.40
N LEU A 736 -1.30 -14.69 18.46
CA LEU A 736 -2.58 -15.32 18.11
C LEU A 736 -3.73 -14.76 18.95
N ARG A 737 -3.52 -14.59 20.26
CA ARG A 737 -4.51 -13.98 21.16
C ARG A 737 -4.83 -12.52 20.80
N GLU A 738 -3.79 -11.73 20.53
CA GLU A 738 -3.96 -10.33 20.08
C GLU A 738 -4.78 -10.25 18.78
N GLU A 739 -4.50 -11.11 17.82
CA GLU A 739 -5.25 -11.15 16.57
C GLU A 739 -6.70 -11.58 16.75
N VAL A 740 -6.97 -12.56 17.61
CA VAL A 740 -8.35 -12.95 17.95
C VAL A 740 -9.11 -11.78 18.56
N VAL A 741 -8.50 -11.04 19.50
CA VAL A 741 -9.12 -9.85 20.11
C VAL A 741 -9.33 -8.76 19.08
N ARG A 742 -8.37 -8.53 18.21
CA ARG A 742 -8.44 -7.54 17.13
C ARG A 742 -9.57 -7.88 16.14
N MET A 743 -9.64 -9.12 15.70
CA MET A 743 -10.67 -9.59 14.76
C MET A 743 -12.08 -9.49 15.35
N ALA A 744 -12.21 -9.79 16.65
CA ALA A 744 -13.47 -9.63 17.37
C ALA A 744 -13.81 -8.16 17.70
N ASN A 745 -12.87 -7.25 17.50
CA ASN A 745 -12.96 -5.84 17.87
C ASN A 745 -13.34 -5.63 19.37
N LEU A 746 -12.91 -6.54 20.21
CA LEU A 746 -13.16 -6.51 21.64
C LEU A 746 -12.06 -5.72 22.34
N GLY A 747 -12.46 -4.79 23.21
CA GLY A 747 -11.51 -4.00 24.00
C GLY A 747 -10.66 -3.02 23.17
N GLN A 748 -10.97 -2.85 21.92
CA GLN A 748 -10.25 -1.88 21.06
C GLN A 748 -10.59 -0.45 21.50
N PRO A 749 -9.59 0.43 21.66
CA PRO A 749 -9.88 1.80 22.03
C PRO A 749 -10.63 2.49 20.89
N ILE A 750 -11.80 3.01 21.21
CA ILE A 750 -12.62 3.79 20.28
C ILE A 750 -12.22 5.26 20.44
N ARG A 751 -11.79 5.89 19.34
CA ARG A 751 -11.37 7.28 19.33
C ARG A 751 -12.24 8.14 18.45
N GLU A 752 -12.45 9.35 18.88
CA GLU A 752 -13.23 10.34 18.13
C GLU A 752 -12.38 11.11 17.12
N LEU A 753 -11.09 11.23 17.39
CA LEU A 753 -10.13 11.96 16.55
C LEU A 753 -9.10 11.01 15.96
N PRO A 754 -8.65 11.25 14.71
CA PRO A 754 -7.67 10.40 14.02
C PRO A 754 -6.29 10.47 14.65
N ALA A 755 -5.93 11.59 15.23
CA ALA A 755 -4.62 11.79 15.82
C ALA A 755 -4.41 10.96 17.08
N GLY A 756 -3.26 10.33 17.19
CA GLY A 756 -2.83 9.65 18.41
C GLY A 756 -3.56 8.33 18.65
N VAL A 757 -3.78 7.55 17.62
CA VAL A 757 -4.23 6.17 17.79
C VAL A 757 -3.07 5.35 18.30
N PHE A 758 -3.25 4.65 19.45
CA PHE A 758 -2.19 3.89 20.11
C PHE A 758 -2.24 2.39 19.84
N HIS A 759 -3.21 1.93 19.07
CA HIS A 759 -3.22 0.56 18.57
C HIS A 759 -3.48 0.60 17.08
N SER A 760 -2.86 -0.31 16.41
CA SER A 760 -3.01 -0.51 14.99
C SER A 760 -4.03 -1.63 14.74
N ALA A 761 -4.84 -1.51 13.69
CA ALA A 761 -5.50 -2.66 13.10
C ALA A 761 -4.49 -3.58 12.40
N HIS A 762 -3.25 -3.13 12.25
CA HIS A 762 -2.14 -3.90 11.74
C HIS A 762 -1.46 -4.66 12.88
N ILE A 763 -0.80 -5.74 12.53
CA ILE A 763 -0.11 -6.62 13.47
C ILE A 763 1.11 -6.01 14.15
N PHE A 764 1.65 -4.97 13.60
CA PHE A 764 2.84 -4.34 14.15
C PHE A 764 2.45 -3.17 15.04
N ASP A 765 2.27 -3.45 16.34
CA ASP A 765 2.29 -2.38 17.32
C ASP A 765 3.74 -1.89 17.46
N PRO A 766 4.05 -0.64 17.11
CA PRO A 766 5.42 -0.14 17.22
C PRO A 766 5.97 -0.12 18.66
N THR A 767 5.11 -0.20 19.67
CA THR A 767 5.51 -0.20 21.08
C THR A 767 5.65 -1.60 21.67
N GLN A 768 5.02 -2.60 21.04
CA GLN A 768 4.97 -3.98 21.53
C GLN A 768 5.20 -4.97 20.38
N TRP A 769 6.22 -4.70 19.57
CA TRP A 769 6.52 -5.57 18.45
C TRP A 769 6.92 -6.97 18.93
N VAL A 770 6.31 -7.97 18.34
CA VAL A 770 6.60 -9.39 18.60
C VAL A 770 6.84 -10.07 17.25
N ASP A 771 7.86 -10.94 17.18
CA ASP A 771 8.05 -11.79 16.01
C ASP A 771 6.83 -12.73 15.85
N PRO A 772 6.02 -12.56 14.80
CA PRO A 772 4.77 -13.29 14.69
C PRO A 772 4.94 -14.78 14.41
N LEU A 773 6.06 -15.20 13.84
CA LEU A 773 6.31 -16.57 13.43
C LEU A 773 7.35 -17.31 14.27
N ASN A 774 7.68 -16.83 15.47
CA ASN A 774 8.58 -17.50 16.40
C ASN A 774 9.91 -17.95 15.77
N GLY A 775 10.56 -17.06 15.03
CA GLY A 775 11.87 -17.34 14.42
C GLY A 775 11.83 -18.04 13.07
N TYR A 776 10.67 -18.07 12.43
CA TYR A 776 10.53 -18.39 11.02
C TYR A 776 10.34 -17.11 10.20
N SER A 777 10.72 -17.17 8.93
CA SER A 777 10.43 -16.13 7.95
C SER A 777 9.59 -16.67 6.79
N TYR A 778 8.83 -15.82 6.15
CA TYR A 778 8.00 -16.19 5.01
C TYR A 778 7.99 -15.13 3.92
N ASP A 779 7.66 -15.56 2.72
CA ASP A 779 7.29 -14.71 1.59
C ASP A 779 5.95 -15.15 1.00
N SER A 780 5.23 -14.22 0.43
CA SER A 780 4.07 -14.50 -0.41
C SER A 780 4.51 -14.75 -1.86
N PHE A 781 3.79 -15.59 -2.58
CA PHE A 781 3.98 -15.74 -4.02
C PHE A 781 2.65 -15.86 -4.76
N ASN A 782 2.65 -15.40 -6.00
CA ASN A 782 1.47 -15.37 -6.84
C ASN A 782 1.49 -16.46 -7.93
N LYS A 783 0.41 -16.54 -8.70
CA LYS A 783 0.26 -17.52 -9.79
C LYS A 783 1.29 -17.32 -10.90
N ASP A 784 1.57 -16.07 -11.28
CA ASP A 784 2.54 -15.76 -12.35
C ASP A 784 3.93 -16.31 -12.01
N ALA A 785 4.41 -16.02 -10.80
CA ALA A 785 5.70 -16.52 -10.34
C ALA A 785 5.70 -18.05 -10.19
N LEU A 786 4.62 -18.64 -9.64
CA LEU A 786 4.50 -20.08 -9.48
C LEU A 786 4.63 -20.82 -10.81
N VAL A 787 3.80 -20.45 -11.78
CA VAL A 787 3.71 -21.17 -13.06
C VAL A 787 4.90 -20.85 -13.98
N GLY A 788 5.33 -19.58 -14.00
CA GLY A 788 6.35 -19.10 -14.93
C GLY A 788 7.80 -19.20 -14.44
N LEU A 789 8.04 -19.14 -13.13
CA LEU A 789 9.38 -18.92 -12.59
C LEU A 789 9.82 -19.98 -11.57
N ALA A 790 8.89 -20.59 -10.83
CA ALA A 790 9.24 -21.54 -9.78
C ALA A 790 9.96 -22.79 -10.34
N LYS A 791 11.10 -23.11 -9.73
CA LYS A 791 11.90 -24.31 -10.01
C LYS A 791 12.15 -25.08 -8.72
N THR A 792 12.59 -26.31 -8.85
CA THR A 792 13.04 -27.13 -7.72
C THR A 792 14.56 -27.27 -7.74
N GLU A 793 15.20 -26.99 -6.62
CA GLU A 793 16.61 -27.25 -6.39
C GLU A 793 16.79 -27.89 -5.01
N ASN A 794 17.40 -29.09 -4.96
CA ASN A 794 17.61 -29.83 -3.72
C ASN A 794 16.35 -30.01 -2.84
N GLY A 795 15.19 -30.28 -3.47
CA GLY A 795 13.92 -30.46 -2.77
C GLY A 795 13.28 -29.18 -2.25
N LYS A 796 13.79 -28.00 -2.61
CA LYS A 796 13.24 -26.70 -2.26
C LYS A 796 12.66 -26.01 -3.48
N MET A 797 11.59 -25.24 -3.29
CA MET A 797 11.12 -24.33 -4.34
C MET A 797 12.00 -23.09 -4.40
N VAL A 798 12.48 -22.73 -5.61
CA VAL A 798 13.42 -21.63 -5.82
C VAL A 798 12.88 -20.66 -6.86
N PHE A 799 13.07 -19.35 -6.62
CA PHE A 799 12.80 -18.27 -7.56
C PHE A 799 14.10 -17.61 -8.08
N PRO A 800 14.06 -16.84 -9.20
CA PRO A 800 15.26 -16.29 -9.86
C PRO A 800 16.21 -15.49 -8.96
N GLY A 801 15.71 -14.89 -7.87
CA GLY A 801 16.51 -14.14 -6.89
C GLY A 801 17.34 -14.98 -5.94
N GLY A 802 17.30 -16.30 -6.05
CA GLY A 802 17.98 -17.22 -5.15
C GLY A 802 17.26 -17.46 -3.81
N ALA A 803 16.09 -16.90 -3.62
CA ALA A 803 15.21 -17.27 -2.51
C ALA A 803 14.77 -18.74 -2.66
N ALA A 804 15.02 -19.56 -1.62
CA ALA A 804 14.79 -21.00 -1.64
C ALA A 804 13.97 -21.41 -0.43
N TYR A 805 12.77 -21.95 -0.66
CA TYR A 805 11.78 -22.23 0.37
C TYR A 805 11.70 -23.72 0.68
N GLU A 806 11.82 -24.06 1.95
CA GLU A 806 11.73 -25.45 2.42
C GLU A 806 10.29 -25.95 2.50
N VAL A 807 9.36 -25.04 2.76
CA VAL A 807 7.94 -25.36 2.89
C VAL A 807 7.12 -24.41 2.01
N VAL A 808 6.22 -24.98 1.23
CA VAL A 808 5.32 -24.23 0.35
C VAL A 808 3.89 -24.49 0.76
N VAL A 809 3.18 -23.44 1.14
CA VAL A 809 1.82 -23.50 1.69
C VAL A 809 0.81 -22.99 0.68
N PHE A 810 -0.25 -23.77 0.47
CA PHE A 810 -1.42 -23.38 -0.30
C PHE A 810 -2.62 -23.30 0.63
N PRO A 811 -3.42 -22.21 0.62
CA PRO A 811 -4.64 -22.10 1.41
C PRO A 811 -5.61 -23.25 1.12
N GLU A 812 -6.20 -23.85 2.16
CA GLU A 812 -7.18 -24.92 2.02
C GLU A 812 -8.49 -24.47 1.37
N ASN A 813 -9.25 -25.44 0.87
CA ASN A 813 -10.63 -25.29 0.36
C ASN A 813 -10.79 -24.33 -0.84
N LYS A 814 -9.74 -24.13 -1.64
CA LYS A 814 -9.83 -23.38 -2.89
C LYS A 814 -9.73 -24.32 -4.10
N HIS A 815 -10.60 -24.09 -5.07
CA HIS A 815 -10.45 -24.70 -6.38
C HIS A 815 -9.41 -23.92 -7.16
N TYR A 816 -8.26 -24.55 -7.40
CA TYR A 816 -7.19 -23.96 -8.19
C TYR A 816 -7.36 -24.32 -9.66
N SER A 817 -6.86 -23.47 -10.55
CA SER A 817 -6.79 -23.73 -11.98
C SER A 817 -5.93 -24.98 -12.27
N GLU A 818 -6.15 -25.56 -13.43
CA GLU A 818 -5.39 -26.74 -13.87
C GLU A 818 -3.88 -26.44 -13.88
N ALA A 819 -3.45 -25.24 -14.32
CA ALA A 819 -2.04 -24.84 -14.33
C ALA A 819 -1.42 -24.84 -12.92
N VAL A 820 -2.12 -24.31 -11.92
CA VAL A 820 -1.66 -24.32 -10.52
C VAL A 820 -1.63 -25.73 -9.97
N ASN A 821 -2.67 -26.53 -10.20
CA ASN A 821 -2.72 -27.92 -9.74
C ASN A 821 -1.62 -28.78 -10.37
N GLN A 822 -1.35 -28.59 -11.66
CA GLN A 822 -0.27 -29.27 -12.36
C GLN A 822 1.09 -28.90 -11.78
N LYS A 823 1.35 -27.60 -11.56
CA LYS A 823 2.61 -27.13 -10.99
C LYS A 823 2.82 -27.60 -9.55
N MET A 824 1.78 -27.62 -8.74
CA MET A 824 1.81 -28.22 -7.39
C MET A 824 2.21 -29.70 -7.43
N LYS A 825 1.64 -30.45 -8.37
CA LYS A 825 1.96 -31.87 -8.55
C LYS A 825 3.43 -32.06 -8.98
N GLU A 826 3.93 -31.25 -9.90
CA GLU A 826 5.33 -31.26 -10.34
C GLU A 826 6.28 -31.01 -9.16
N LEU A 827 6.06 -29.93 -8.42
CA LEU A 827 6.88 -29.59 -7.25
C LEU A 827 6.90 -30.72 -6.20
N ARG A 828 5.74 -31.34 -5.92
CA ARG A 828 5.68 -32.49 -4.99
C ARG A 828 6.45 -33.71 -5.51
N GLN A 829 6.37 -34.00 -6.81
CA GLN A 829 7.10 -35.12 -7.42
C GLN A 829 8.63 -34.90 -7.39
N GLU A 830 9.05 -33.63 -7.43
CA GLU A 830 10.43 -33.19 -7.33
C GLU A 830 10.95 -33.08 -5.88
N GLY A 831 10.11 -33.41 -4.89
CA GLY A 831 10.46 -33.46 -3.47
C GLY A 831 10.25 -32.19 -2.67
N VAL A 832 9.58 -31.19 -3.24
CA VAL A 832 9.22 -29.97 -2.49
C VAL A 832 8.19 -30.30 -1.41
N ASN A 833 8.42 -29.83 -0.19
CA ASN A 833 7.51 -30.02 0.92
C ASN A 833 6.29 -29.08 0.79
N ILE A 834 5.16 -29.65 0.35
CA ILE A 834 3.87 -28.98 0.26
C ILE A 834 2.90 -29.69 1.21
N PRO A 835 2.83 -29.30 2.48
CA PRO A 835 1.99 -29.96 3.46
C PRO A 835 0.50 -29.79 3.12
N ILE A 836 -0.28 -30.81 3.43
CA ILE A 836 -1.72 -30.70 3.54
C ILE A 836 -1.97 -30.24 4.99
N LEU A 837 -2.35 -28.99 5.16
CA LEU A 837 -2.56 -28.40 6.47
C LEU A 837 -4.06 -28.43 6.83
N PRO A 838 -4.53 -29.38 7.63
CA PRO A 838 -5.75 -29.16 8.38
C PRO A 838 -5.46 -28.25 9.57
N ALA A 839 -6.44 -27.52 10.03
CA ALA A 839 -6.37 -26.80 11.29
C ALA A 839 -5.86 -27.75 12.41
N GLY A 840 -4.68 -27.48 12.96
CA GLY A 840 -4.06 -28.31 14.01
C GLY A 840 -2.83 -29.12 13.61
N SER A 841 -2.28 -28.95 12.40
CA SER A 841 -1.02 -29.63 12.01
C SER A 841 0.12 -29.25 12.92
N SER A 842 0.81 -30.29 13.43
CA SER A 842 1.93 -30.12 14.36
C SER A 842 3.14 -29.46 13.69
N ALA A 843 3.93 -28.74 14.50
CA ALA A 843 5.23 -28.18 14.12
C ALA A 843 6.24 -29.19 13.51
N GLN A 844 5.92 -30.47 13.48
CA GLN A 844 6.75 -31.54 12.88
C GLN A 844 6.89 -31.45 11.34
N THR A 845 6.06 -30.64 10.69
CA THR A 845 6.10 -30.47 9.21
C THR A 845 7.10 -29.40 8.77
N PHE A 846 7.58 -28.58 9.69
CA PHE A 846 8.47 -27.44 9.42
C PHE A 846 9.90 -27.73 9.89
N PRO A 847 10.92 -27.14 9.24
CA PRO A 847 12.29 -27.20 9.75
C PRO A 847 12.36 -26.52 11.13
N ALA A 848 13.45 -26.73 11.87
CA ALA A 848 13.66 -25.96 13.08
C ALA A 848 13.71 -24.45 12.78
N PRO A 849 13.20 -23.59 13.67
CA PRO A 849 13.19 -22.13 13.43
C PRO A 849 14.60 -21.60 13.19
N ASP A 850 14.75 -20.65 12.29
CA ASP A 850 16.06 -20.09 11.97
C ASP A 850 16.66 -19.33 13.16
N LEU A 851 15.82 -18.55 13.84
CA LEU A 851 16.17 -17.84 15.07
C LEU A 851 15.36 -18.39 16.27
N ILE A 852 16.03 -18.57 17.40
CA ILE A 852 15.37 -18.69 18.70
C ILE A 852 15.90 -17.54 19.57
N ALA A 853 15.02 -16.63 19.94
CA ALA A 853 15.36 -15.42 20.68
C ALA A 853 14.26 -15.07 21.70
N PRO A 854 14.55 -14.24 22.71
CA PRO A 854 13.52 -13.64 23.54
C PRO A 854 12.55 -12.76 22.71
N GLU A 855 11.37 -12.48 23.26
CA GLU A 855 10.37 -11.60 22.63
C GLU A 855 10.93 -10.22 22.29
N ALA A 856 10.28 -9.53 21.36
CA ALA A 856 10.62 -8.20 20.87
C ALA A 856 12.04 -8.07 20.27
N ILE A 857 12.40 -9.05 19.47
CA ILE A 857 13.58 -9.03 18.60
C ILE A 857 13.11 -9.02 17.16
N ALA A 858 13.48 -7.97 16.43
CA ALA A 858 13.34 -7.95 14.98
C ALA A 858 14.60 -8.50 14.33
N TRP A 859 14.45 -9.30 13.29
CA TRP A 859 15.58 -9.97 12.68
C TRP A 859 15.36 -10.29 11.21
N THR A 860 16.48 -10.47 10.49
CA THR A 860 16.50 -11.05 9.16
C THR A 860 17.81 -11.79 8.92
N HIS A 861 17.78 -12.77 8.01
CA HIS A 861 18.93 -13.59 7.67
C HIS A 861 19.21 -13.48 6.16
N ARG A 862 20.47 -13.25 5.82
CA ARG A 862 20.97 -13.28 4.45
C ARG A 862 22.16 -14.23 4.34
N ARG A 863 22.30 -14.85 3.19
CA ARG A 863 23.36 -15.83 2.92
C ARG A 863 24.05 -15.55 1.59
N ASP A 864 25.36 -15.64 1.60
CA ASP A 864 26.19 -15.77 0.42
C ASP A 864 26.95 -17.10 0.48
N LYS A 865 27.73 -17.45 -0.56
CA LYS A 865 28.49 -18.72 -0.63
C LYS A 865 29.34 -18.97 0.59
N ASN A 866 29.93 -17.95 1.15
CA ASN A 866 30.95 -17.99 2.19
C ASN A 866 30.56 -17.28 3.48
N THR A 867 29.30 -16.89 3.67
CA THR A 867 28.89 -16.16 4.87
C THR A 867 27.40 -16.27 5.14
N ASP A 868 27.05 -16.29 6.41
CA ASP A 868 25.69 -16.05 6.90
C ASP A 868 25.69 -14.69 7.63
N ILE A 869 24.71 -13.85 7.35
CA ILE A 869 24.56 -12.48 7.88
C ILE A 869 23.20 -12.37 8.54
N TYR A 870 23.18 -12.28 9.86
CA TYR A 870 21.97 -11.98 10.63
C TYR A 870 21.98 -10.53 11.06
N PHE A 871 20.88 -9.83 10.84
CA PHE A 871 20.60 -8.54 11.46
C PHE A 871 19.66 -8.77 12.62
N ILE A 872 20.01 -8.25 13.80
CA ILE A 872 19.25 -8.40 15.05
C ILE A 872 19.00 -7.02 15.63
N SER A 873 17.77 -6.71 15.99
CA SER A 873 17.37 -5.47 16.63
C SER A 873 16.55 -5.69 17.90
N ASN A 874 16.96 -5.07 18.98
CA ASN A 874 16.21 -4.97 20.22
C ASN A 874 15.11 -3.91 20.08
N GLN A 875 13.86 -4.32 19.98
CA GLN A 875 12.71 -3.42 19.81
C GLN A 875 12.19 -2.81 21.13
N GLN A 876 12.94 -2.94 22.23
CA GLN A 876 12.55 -2.40 23.52
C GLN A 876 13.42 -1.23 23.95
N ASN A 877 12.79 -0.27 24.64
CA ASN A 877 13.45 0.91 25.23
C ASN A 877 14.16 0.54 26.56
N LYS A 878 15.00 -0.47 26.51
CA LYS A 878 15.88 -0.86 27.60
C LYS A 878 17.06 -1.66 27.09
N GLN A 879 18.19 -1.55 27.80
CA GLN A 879 19.33 -2.42 27.57
C GLN A 879 18.96 -3.86 27.92
N ARG A 880 19.37 -4.82 27.10
CA ARG A 880 19.08 -6.25 27.28
C ARG A 880 20.34 -7.09 27.09
N GLU A 881 20.53 -8.07 27.97
CA GLU A 881 21.41 -9.20 27.69
C GLU A 881 20.59 -10.27 26.99
N LEU A 882 21.01 -10.64 25.81
CA LEU A 882 20.30 -11.56 24.93
C LEU A 882 21.08 -12.86 24.79
N THR A 883 20.37 -13.97 24.92
CA THR A 883 20.85 -15.28 24.47
C THR A 883 20.00 -15.69 23.29
N ILE A 884 20.62 -15.79 22.14
CA ILE A 884 19.96 -16.14 20.87
C ILE A 884 20.60 -17.38 20.29
N SER A 885 19.81 -18.19 19.58
CA SER A 885 20.29 -19.40 18.93
C SER A 885 19.96 -19.35 17.42
N LEU A 886 20.96 -19.45 16.58
CA LEU A 886 20.89 -19.30 15.15
C LEU A 886 21.05 -20.67 14.48
N ARG A 887 20.24 -20.96 13.44
CA ARG A 887 20.27 -22.23 12.70
C ARG A 887 21.44 -22.24 11.71
N THR A 888 22.63 -22.09 12.22
CA THR A 888 23.87 -22.25 11.46
C THR A 888 24.98 -22.74 12.40
N ASP A 889 25.75 -23.71 11.93
CA ASP A 889 26.99 -24.21 12.53
C ASP A 889 28.20 -23.92 11.65
N ARG A 890 27.97 -23.24 10.52
CA ARG A 890 28.98 -22.87 9.53
C ARG A 890 29.80 -21.70 10.06
N PHE A 891 31.10 -21.73 9.86
CA PHE A 891 32.01 -20.61 10.07
C PHE A 891 32.07 -20.07 11.51
N THR A 892 32.91 -19.07 11.73
CA THR A 892 33.09 -18.41 13.03
C THR A 892 32.26 -17.11 13.09
N PRO A 893 31.44 -16.89 14.15
CA PRO A 893 30.66 -15.69 14.29
C PRO A 893 31.52 -14.48 14.66
N GLN A 894 31.16 -13.33 14.13
CA GLN A 894 31.58 -12.00 14.56
C GLN A 894 30.35 -11.14 14.80
N VAL A 895 30.39 -10.19 15.73
CA VAL A 895 29.30 -9.25 15.98
C VAL A 895 29.77 -7.84 15.62
N TRP A 896 29.04 -7.19 14.70
CA TRP A 896 29.36 -5.87 14.19
C TRP A 896 28.28 -4.87 14.55
N ASP A 897 28.69 -3.74 15.12
CA ASP A 897 27.78 -2.65 15.49
C ASP A 897 27.61 -1.67 14.33
N PRO A 898 26.42 -1.57 13.71
CA PRO A 898 26.23 -0.64 12.61
C PRO A 898 26.23 0.83 13.03
N VAL A 899 26.05 1.14 14.32
CA VAL A 899 26.10 2.52 14.82
C VAL A 899 27.53 3.02 14.91
N SER A 900 28.41 2.30 15.57
CA SER A 900 29.80 2.69 15.73
C SER A 900 30.71 2.25 14.58
N GLY A 901 30.30 1.27 13.79
CA GLY A 901 31.14 0.65 12.76
C GLY A 901 32.21 -0.26 13.35
N ALA A 902 32.08 -0.71 14.59
CA ALA A 902 33.07 -1.51 15.31
C ALA A 902 32.62 -2.97 15.48
N LYS A 903 33.57 -3.84 15.82
CA LYS A 903 33.28 -5.21 16.30
C LYS A 903 32.91 -5.13 17.79
N LEU A 904 31.84 -5.85 18.18
CA LEU A 904 31.39 -5.96 19.56
C LEU A 904 31.93 -7.22 20.23
N TYR A 905 32.03 -7.17 21.54
CA TYR A 905 32.29 -8.33 22.38
C TYR A 905 31.04 -9.16 22.55
N PHE A 906 31.19 -10.50 22.52
CA PHE A 906 30.10 -11.44 22.71
C PHE A 906 30.66 -12.79 23.16
N GLU A 907 29.79 -13.63 23.74
CA GLU A 907 30.11 -15.04 24.07
C GLU A 907 29.36 -15.92 23.07
N TRP A 908 29.97 -17.02 22.67
CA TRP A 908 29.32 -17.95 21.79
C TRP A 908 29.75 -19.39 22.02
N LYS A 909 28.87 -20.32 21.64
CA LYS A 909 29.16 -21.77 21.61
C LYS A 909 28.37 -22.44 20.51
N ARG A 910 28.89 -23.56 20.04
CA ARG A 910 28.14 -24.44 19.13
C ARG A 910 27.38 -25.50 19.92
N GLU A 911 26.14 -25.72 19.52
CA GLU A 911 25.27 -26.74 20.08
C GLU A 911 24.58 -27.49 18.92
N ARG A 912 25.12 -28.68 18.58
CA ARG A 912 24.68 -29.46 17.40
C ARG A 912 24.80 -28.63 16.11
N GLU A 913 23.70 -28.45 15.40
CA GLU A 913 23.62 -27.69 14.12
C GLU A 913 23.30 -26.20 14.34
N ARG A 914 23.48 -25.69 15.54
CA ARG A 914 23.15 -24.30 15.90
C ARG A 914 24.31 -23.61 16.59
N THR A 915 24.34 -22.31 16.45
CA THR A 915 25.27 -21.44 17.18
C THR A 915 24.49 -20.59 18.18
N GLN A 916 24.81 -20.71 19.46
CA GLN A 916 24.29 -19.88 20.50
C GLN A 916 25.20 -18.66 20.70
N ILE A 917 24.60 -17.48 20.74
CA ILE A 917 25.28 -16.19 20.91
C ILE A 917 24.69 -15.52 22.16
N LYS A 918 25.59 -15.00 23.03
CA LYS A 918 25.20 -14.16 24.15
C LYS A 918 25.82 -12.78 23.96
N LEU A 919 25.00 -11.75 23.86
CA LEU A 919 25.44 -10.37 23.69
C LEU A 919 24.52 -9.38 24.41
N ALA A 920 25.05 -8.20 24.71
CA ALA A 920 24.28 -7.09 25.26
C ALA A 920 23.96 -6.08 24.14
N LEU A 921 22.69 -5.73 23.99
CA LEU A 921 22.24 -4.65 23.13
C LEU A 921 21.66 -3.51 23.97
N ALA A 922 21.99 -2.29 23.62
CA ALA A 922 21.44 -1.08 24.20
C ALA A 922 19.92 -0.96 23.96
N GLU A 923 19.30 0.04 24.54
CA GLU A 923 17.93 0.49 24.20
C GLU A 923 17.81 0.67 22.69
N TYR A 924 16.84 -0.01 22.07
CA TYR A 924 16.69 0.00 20.61
C TYR A 924 18.00 -0.26 19.86
N GLY A 925 18.93 -1.01 20.46
CA GLY A 925 20.21 -1.35 19.86
C GLY A 925 20.09 -2.46 18.84
N SER A 926 20.99 -2.46 17.86
CA SER A 926 21.06 -3.50 16.82
C SER A 926 22.49 -3.95 16.58
N ALA A 927 22.62 -5.13 16.01
CA ALA A 927 23.90 -5.69 15.61
C ALA A 927 23.75 -6.60 14.40
N PHE A 928 24.84 -6.73 13.64
CA PHE A 928 25.02 -7.81 12.69
C PHE A 928 25.79 -8.95 13.32
N ILE A 929 25.31 -10.17 13.15
CA ILE A 929 26.06 -11.39 13.44
C ILE A 929 26.47 -12.00 12.12
N VAL A 930 27.76 -11.97 11.84
CA VAL A 930 28.34 -12.36 10.56
C VAL A 930 29.20 -13.59 10.77
N PHE A 931 28.88 -14.67 10.06
CA PHE A 931 29.65 -15.90 10.09
C PHE A 931 30.62 -15.93 8.92
N LEU A 932 31.90 -15.99 9.22
CA LEU A 932 32.98 -15.96 8.23
C LEU A 932 33.81 -17.26 8.34
N PRO A 933 34.42 -17.75 7.24
CA PRO A 933 35.46 -18.79 7.33
C PRO A 933 36.51 -18.41 8.37
N GLU A 934 37.05 -19.40 9.07
CA GLU A 934 38.02 -19.18 10.14
C GLU A 934 39.14 -18.23 9.69
N GLU A 935 39.29 -17.13 10.44
CA GLU A 935 40.47 -16.27 10.39
C GLU A 935 41.43 -16.74 11.48
N ASP A 936 42.71 -16.71 11.16
CA ASP A 936 43.78 -17.09 12.10
C ASP A 936 43.94 -16.11 13.29
N GLU A 937 43.19 -15.05 13.37
CA GLU A 937 43.17 -14.11 14.49
C GLU A 937 41.90 -14.28 15.33
N PRO A 938 41.99 -14.70 16.59
CA PRO A 938 40.86 -14.70 17.51
C PRO A 938 40.33 -13.27 17.67
N SER A 939 38.99 -13.12 17.68
CA SER A 939 38.38 -11.84 18.09
C SER A 939 39.05 -11.33 19.36
N PRO A 940 39.36 -10.04 19.45
CA PRO A 940 40.02 -9.51 20.62
C PRO A 940 39.25 -9.85 21.87
N GLN A 941 39.81 -10.71 22.72
CA GLN A 941 39.26 -10.94 24.03
C GLN A 941 39.45 -9.65 24.81
N LEU A 942 38.38 -8.92 25.05
CA LEU A 942 38.43 -7.78 25.95
C LEU A 942 38.82 -8.28 27.34
N GLN A 943 39.98 -7.85 27.80
CA GLN A 943 40.24 -7.90 29.22
C GLN A 943 39.12 -7.12 29.93
N VAL A 944 38.41 -7.76 30.81
CA VAL A 944 37.40 -7.15 31.65
C VAL A 944 38.05 -6.04 32.46
N THR A 945 37.99 -4.83 31.93
CA THR A 945 38.32 -3.66 32.76
C THR A 945 37.23 -3.55 33.82
N THR A 946 37.57 -3.76 35.04
CA THR A 946 36.68 -3.55 36.19
C THR A 946 36.07 -2.15 36.06
N ARG A 947 34.77 -2.08 35.81
CA ARG A 947 34.01 -0.83 35.88
C ARG A 947 34.12 -0.30 37.33
N ARG A 948 34.85 0.78 37.54
CA ARG A 948 34.71 1.56 38.75
C ARG A 948 33.54 2.51 38.58
N SER A 949 32.45 2.25 39.25
CA SER A 949 31.38 3.22 39.43
C SER A 949 31.86 4.29 40.42
N LEU A 950 31.97 5.53 39.96
CA LEU A 950 32.08 6.69 40.80
C LEU A 950 30.67 7.22 41.06
N SER A 951 30.11 7.00 42.25
CA SER A 951 28.88 7.67 42.63
C SER A 951 29.21 9.14 42.90
N LEU A 952 28.57 10.02 42.14
CA LEU A 952 28.61 11.47 42.30
C LEU A 952 27.40 11.96 43.12
N ASP A 953 26.58 11.07 43.63
CA ASP A 953 25.27 11.35 44.24
C ASP A 953 25.36 12.03 45.62
N ASN A 954 26.50 12.07 46.24
CA ASN A 954 26.70 12.60 47.61
C ASN A 954 27.49 13.93 47.64
N ARG A 955 27.58 14.63 46.51
CA ARG A 955 28.26 15.92 46.46
C ARG A 955 27.39 16.98 45.81
N PRO A 956 27.27 18.17 46.43
CA PRO A 956 26.52 19.22 45.80
C PRO A 956 27.20 19.66 44.47
N TRP A 957 26.36 19.83 43.46
CA TRP A 957 26.77 20.35 42.17
C TRP A 957 26.79 21.87 42.18
N GLN A 958 27.86 22.49 41.75
CA GLN A 958 27.88 23.90 41.46
C GLN A 958 27.67 24.14 39.97
N LEU A 959 26.45 24.65 39.61
CA LEU A 959 26.07 24.93 38.25
C LEU A 959 26.32 26.41 37.97
N ASN A 960 27.11 26.70 36.96
CA ASN A 960 27.46 28.07 36.58
C ASN A 960 26.87 28.41 35.20
N PHE A 961 25.83 29.22 35.22
CA PHE A 961 25.20 29.79 34.01
C PHE A 961 25.93 31.04 33.58
N VAL A 962 27.07 30.86 32.89
CA VAL A 962 28.03 31.91 32.54
C VAL A 962 27.39 33.10 31.83
N ARG A 963 26.47 32.84 30.91
CA ARG A 963 25.78 33.89 30.13
C ARG A 963 24.90 34.78 31.01
N ASN A 964 24.30 34.24 32.03
CA ASN A 964 23.37 34.92 32.93
C ASN A 964 24.04 35.31 34.25
N ARG A 965 25.38 35.06 34.42
CA ARG A 965 26.15 35.33 35.62
C ARG A 965 25.51 34.75 36.88
N LEU A 966 24.91 33.55 36.76
CA LEU A 966 24.24 32.89 37.87
C LEU A 966 24.96 31.62 38.25
N ILE A 967 25.25 31.47 39.55
CA ILE A 967 25.82 30.26 40.11
C ILE A 967 24.80 29.71 41.11
N ILE A 968 24.44 28.46 40.96
CA ILE A 968 23.55 27.77 41.88
C ILE A 968 24.21 26.49 42.41
N THR A 969 23.88 26.10 43.61
CA THR A 969 24.27 24.80 44.17
C THR A 969 23.03 23.91 44.22
N SER A 970 23.16 22.70 43.70
CA SER A 970 22.10 21.70 43.69
C SER A 970 22.60 20.34 44.13
N ASP A 971 21.83 19.61 44.93
CA ASP A 971 22.16 18.27 45.37
C ASP A 971 21.94 17.21 44.31
N SER A 972 21.29 17.57 43.21
CA SER A 972 21.02 16.71 42.06
C SER A 972 21.06 17.48 40.76
N LEU A 973 21.36 16.80 39.65
CA LEU A 973 21.17 17.34 38.33
C LEU A 973 19.67 17.34 38.01
N PHE A 974 19.18 18.43 37.41
CA PHE A 974 17.78 18.62 37.05
C PHE A 974 17.65 19.06 35.58
N ASP A 975 16.46 18.88 35.02
CA ASP A 975 16.14 19.42 33.71
C ASP A 975 16.03 20.96 33.78
N TRP A 976 17.09 21.64 33.37
CA TRP A 976 17.17 23.10 33.38
C TRP A 976 16.18 23.74 32.41
N SER A 977 15.72 23.01 31.35
CA SER A 977 14.75 23.54 30.39
C SER A 977 13.34 23.71 30.97
N SER A 978 13.01 22.98 32.00
CA SER A 978 11.74 23.07 32.73
C SER A 978 11.82 23.94 34.00
N HIS A 979 12.99 24.55 34.29
CA HIS A 979 13.20 25.33 35.51
C HIS A 979 12.38 26.61 35.52
N THR A 980 11.85 26.97 36.71
CA THR A 980 10.99 28.17 36.86
C THR A 980 11.73 29.50 36.72
N ASP A 981 13.04 29.52 37.07
CA ASP A 981 13.86 30.71 36.89
C ASP A 981 14.28 30.85 35.43
N PRO A 982 13.87 31.93 34.73
CA PRO A 982 14.22 32.16 33.33
C PRO A 982 15.71 32.41 33.07
N ARG A 983 16.51 32.65 34.08
CA ARG A 983 17.96 32.77 33.96
C ARG A 983 18.66 31.42 33.92
N ILE A 984 17.98 30.36 34.30
CA ILE A 984 18.41 28.95 34.25
C ILE A 984 17.90 28.29 32.98
N ARG A 985 16.68 28.61 32.60
CA ARG A 985 15.97 28.09 31.44
C ARG A 985 16.37 28.74 30.06
#